data_72bd1d55b11fab3b1c0372f1badaf389
#
_entry.id   72bd1d55b11fab3b1c0372f1badaf389
#
_cell.length_a   1.000
_cell.length_b   1.000
_cell.length_c   1.000
_cell.angle_alpha   90.00
_cell.angle_beta   90.00
_cell.angle_gamma   90.00
#
_symmetry.space_group_name_H-M   'P 1'
#
loop_
_entity.id
_entity.type
_entity.pdbx_description
1 polymer ?
#
loop_
_entity_poly.entity_id
_entity_poly.type
_entity_poly.pdbx_seq_one_letter_code
_entity_poly.pdbx_strand_id
1 'polypeptide(L)'
;MTEGQGLAAASARATGTDAAPSADPVRPGPPPAAQPGPGPAAAGPVIPGGGEGGRHRRVDARQLEAALLALRRRIVDVNLVYETEGAEATRAERRKLLSQIDDYLLPRIRQSEAPILVALVGSTGAGKSTLVNSIVGAQVSATGIRRPTTNSPVLACHPDEADWFAENVFLPTVPRVRQEGLARSGRDGLLVLASSEGMPKGVALLDTPDIDSVVSAHRDFAHQFLDASDLWLFMTTASRYADAAVWELLEYAKERGAALGIVLSRVPPSSGAELTKHFGAMLEANGLGENDRFVINETVITDSRLPPEASAPVREWLQDTAVRADRRVAVLTQTMAGALDTFRSRVPALAAEVEAQLRIRSDLKAAVEGAYAAGLGEAEEALADGSLLRGEILARWQDFAGTGELLRGLQAPRGRQGRQRKRGVPARAQSLKSALRAGIESLILSVADRAAEESIRRWRNHPAGVSLLDAYAAAQASQSWTGSQFAADAGLIFGTTAEPIPDDADGASPEGPLRQATLPLAHSSADLQTRAVRAVSAWQDHVMRLVKAESVTKRSIARVMSFDDDSLATVLIVAMLGQRDADGAPAEGTGAVPQLLLASLFGAGPLREIGAKARADLTERMRRLFDEEMLRFVEVIDSAGELDDAAAVRLYQATYSLEMAR
;
A
#
# COMPACT_ATOMS: atom_id res chain seq x y z
N MET A 1 1.00 51.91 30.37
CA MET A 1 -0.24 52.27 31.09
C MET A 1 -0.93 50.92 31.29
N THR A 2 -0.66 50.39 32.41
CA THR A 2 -1.51 50.17 33.61
C THR A 2 -2.43 48.96 33.43
N GLU A 3 -2.12 47.85 34.05
CA GLU A 3 -2.56 47.40 35.40
C GLU A 3 -3.98 46.85 35.34
N GLY A 4 -4.38 45.74 35.89
CA GLY A 4 -3.87 44.98 37.03
C GLY A 4 -4.88 43.86 37.31
N GLN A 5 -4.43 42.83 37.89
CA GLN A 5 -4.77 42.20 39.18
C GLN A 5 -6.29 41.95 39.44
N GLY A 6 -6.73 40.85 40.00
CA GLY A 6 -6.17 39.90 40.90
C GLY A 6 -7.26 39.00 41.48
N LEU A 7 -6.89 37.88 42.06
CA LEU A 7 -7.24 37.29 43.37
C LEU A 7 -8.73 37.06 43.72
N ALA A 8 -9.20 36.03 44.33
CA ALA A 8 -8.79 35.00 45.29
C ALA A 8 -10.02 34.12 45.58
N ALA A 9 -9.92 32.85 45.72
CA ALA A 9 -9.83 32.02 46.92
C ALA A 9 -11.06 31.94 47.85
N ALA A 10 -11.32 30.74 48.27
CA ALA A 10 -11.79 30.17 49.54
C ALA A 10 -13.09 29.38 49.42
N SER A 11 -13.05 28.07 49.63
CA SER A 11 -13.02 27.29 50.89
C SER A 11 -14.39 27.09 51.54
N ALA A 12 -14.81 25.86 51.69
CA ALA A 12 -15.12 25.16 52.95
C ALA A 12 -16.21 24.06 52.81
N ARG A 13 -15.83 22.83 53.14
CA ARG A 13 -16.36 21.89 54.16
C ARG A 13 -17.90 21.68 54.23
N ALA A 14 -18.43 20.49 54.39
CA ALA A 14 -18.12 19.17 54.92
C ALA A 14 -19.41 18.38 55.12
N THR A 15 -19.26 17.08 55.42
CA THR A 15 -20.22 16.09 56.00
C THR A 15 -21.16 15.45 54.99
N GLY A 16 -21.14 14.17 54.64
CA GLY A 16 -20.95 12.97 55.47
C GLY A 16 -22.25 12.19 55.55
N THR A 17 -22.31 11.03 54.94
CA THR A 17 -22.97 9.82 55.53
C THR A 17 -22.92 8.64 54.54
N ASP A 18 -22.63 7.49 55.11
CA ASP A 18 -22.49 6.13 54.59
C ASP A 18 -23.65 5.62 53.73
N ALA A 19 -23.34 4.93 52.66
CA ALA A 19 -24.07 3.73 52.21
C ALA A 19 -23.18 2.89 51.32
N ALA A 20 -22.96 1.62 51.69
CA ALA A 20 -22.16 0.65 50.96
C ALA A 20 -22.71 0.29 49.58
N PRO A 21 -21.88 0.10 48.55
CA PRO A 21 -22.35 -0.44 47.28
C PRO A 21 -22.19 -1.94 47.20
N SER A 22 -23.24 -2.54 46.65
CA SER A 22 -23.32 -3.94 46.20
C SER A 22 -22.25 -4.30 45.17
N ALA A 23 -21.65 -5.48 45.31
CA ALA A 23 -20.61 -6.02 44.47
C ALA A 23 -21.16 -6.41 43.08
N ASP A 24 -20.58 -5.85 42.04
CA ASP A 24 -20.66 -6.33 40.65
C ASP A 24 -19.55 -7.35 40.36
N PRO A 25 -19.79 -8.34 39.49
CA PRO A 25 -18.87 -9.45 39.26
C PRO A 25 -17.64 -8.99 38.43
N VAL A 26 -16.48 -9.29 38.98
CA VAL A 26 -15.15 -9.06 38.41
C VAL A 26 -14.99 -9.83 37.09
N ARG A 27 -14.80 -9.12 35.96
CA ARG A 27 -14.24 -9.67 34.72
C ARG A 27 -12.77 -9.99 34.94
N PRO A 28 -12.26 -11.17 34.51
CA PRO A 28 -10.85 -11.47 34.56
C PRO A 28 -10.08 -10.55 33.59
N GLY A 29 -9.10 -9.83 34.11
CA GLY A 29 -8.16 -9.01 33.34
C GLY A 29 -7.20 -9.88 32.51
N PRO A 30 -6.58 -9.30 31.47
CA PRO A 30 -5.60 -10.02 30.65
C PRO A 30 -4.38 -10.44 31.48
N PRO A 31 -3.74 -11.57 31.13
CA PRO A 31 -2.54 -12.03 31.85
C PRO A 31 -1.40 -11.01 31.73
N PRO A 32 -0.53 -10.90 32.75
CA PRO A 32 0.60 -9.98 32.71
C PRO A 32 1.56 -10.35 31.59
N ALA A 33 2.02 -9.35 30.85
CA ALA A 33 3.06 -9.49 29.84
C ALA A 33 4.31 -10.14 30.44
N ALA A 34 4.75 -11.24 29.85
CA ALA A 34 6.01 -11.88 30.19
C ALA A 34 7.15 -10.89 29.99
N GLN A 35 7.92 -10.63 31.03
CA GLN A 35 9.17 -9.90 30.94
C GLN A 35 10.14 -10.69 30.05
N PRO A 36 10.85 -10.05 29.10
CA PRO A 36 11.89 -10.73 28.36
C PRO A 36 13.02 -11.14 29.32
N GLY A 37 13.29 -12.44 29.39
CA GLY A 37 14.45 -12.98 30.08
C GLY A 37 15.75 -12.43 29.45
N PRO A 38 16.88 -12.43 30.20
CA PRO A 38 18.16 -11.95 29.66
C PRO A 38 18.53 -12.79 28.44
N GLY A 39 18.69 -12.13 27.29
CA GLY A 39 19.18 -12.74 26.07
C GLY A 39 20.57 -13.37 26.29
N PRO A 40 20.89 -14.46 25.56
CA PRO A 40 22.19 -15.07 25.65
C PRO A 40 23.26 -14.04 25.28
N ALA A 41 24.26 -13.90 26.16
CA ALA A 41 25.42 -13.06 25.93
C ALA A 41 26.04 -13.40 24.57
N ALA A 42 26.34 -12.35 23.80
CA ALA A 42 27.07 -12.45 22.55
C ALA A 42 28.41 -13.17 22.79
N ALA A 43 28.49 -14.43 22.36
CA ALA A 43 29.75 -15.11 22.23
C ALA A 43 30.46 -14.49 21.03
N GLY A 44 31.55 -13.79 21.29
CA GLY A 44 32.44 -13.28 20.25
C GLY A 44 32.98 -14.43 19.38
N PRO A 45 33.42 -14.14 18.15
CA PRO A 45 33.84 -15.16 17.21
C PRO A 45 35.07 -15.93 17.75
N VAL A 46 34.88 -17.21 18.01
CA VAL A 46 35.97 -18.14 18.28
C VAL A 46 36.66 -18.41 16.95
N ILE A 47 37.90 -17.98 16.82
CA ILE A 47 38.78 -18.33 15.69
C ILE A 47 39.39 -19.71 15.99
N PRO A 48 39.08 -20.78 15.25
CA PRO A 48 39.78 -22.05 15.35
C PRO A 48 41.00 -22.03 14.43
N GLY A 49 42.17 -22.33 15.03
CA GLY A 49 43.40 -22.62 14.27
C GLY A 49 43.29 -23.89 13.43
N GLY A 50 43.97 -23.83 12.33
CA GLY A 50 44.38 -24.81 11.33
C GLY A 50 43.75 -26.21 11.25
N GLY A 51 43.18 -26.52 10.09
CA GLY A 51 43.03 -27.89 9.58
C GLY A 51 41.62 -28.38 9.30
N GLU A 52 40.58 -28.04 10.06
CA GLU A 52 39.20 -28.48 9.86
C GLU A 52 38.25 -27.36 9.36
N GLY A 53 38.72 -26.11 9.39
CA GLY A 53 37.92 -24.92 9.08
C GLY A 53 37.45 -24.80 7.62
N GLY A 54 38.04 -25.53 6.69
CA GLY A 54 37.70 -25.42 5.28
C GLY A 54 36.35 -26.07 4.86
N ARG A 55 35.97 -27.14 5.57
CA ARG A 55 34.69 -27.83 5.27
C ARG A 55 33.51 -27.14 5.94
N HIS A 56 33.63 -26.71 7.19
CA HIS A 56 32.58 -25.94 7.89
C HIS A 56 32.34 -24.58 7.22
N ARG A 57 33.39 -23.83 6.86
CA ARG A 57 33.24 -22.59 6.10
C ARG A 57 32.52 -22.74 4.76
N ARG A 58 32.73 -23.85 4.03
CA ARG A 58 32.04 -24.09 2.75
C ARG A 58 30.58 -24.48 2.94
N VAL A 59 30.24 -25.20 4.00
CA VAL A 59 28.85 -25.54 4.34
C VAL A 59 28.09 -24.29 4.73
N ASP A 60 28.67 -23.45 5.60
CA ASP A 60 28.07 -22.20 6.07
C ASP A 60 27.86 -21.21 4.93
N ALA A 61 28.83 -21.05 4.01
CA ALA A 61 28.69 -20.19 2.84
C ALA A 61 27.56 -20.64 1.90
N ARG A 62 27.36 -21.95 1.71
CA ARG A 62 26.25 -22.48 0.88
C ARG A 62 24.90 -22.27 1.54
N GLN A 63 24.82 -22.41 2.87
CA GLN A 63 23.57 -22.16 3.60
C GLN A 63 23.21 -20.68 3.54
N LEU A 64 24.18 -19.80 3.73
CA LEU A 64 23.99 -18.36 3.62
C LEU A 64 23.56 -17.94 2.20
N GLU A 65 24.22 -18.49 1.17
CA GLU A 65 23.82 -18.25 -0.23
C GLU A 65 22.38 -18.70 -0.49
N ALA A 66 22.01 -19.89 -0.03
CA ALA A 66 20.66 -20.40 -0.20
C ALA A 66 19.60 -19.55 0.51
N ALA A 67 19.91 -19.08 1.73
CA ALA A 67 19.04 -18.19 2.49
C ALA A 67 18.88 -16.82 1.81
N LEU A 68 19.95 -16.23 1.30
CA LEU A 68 19.92 -14.98 0.54
C LEU A 68 19.12 -15.11 -0.76
N LEU A 69 19.29 -16.20 -1.50
CA LEU A 69 18.52 -16.46 -2.71
C LEU A 69 17.02 -16.68 -2.41
N ALA A 70 16.70 -17.29 -1.27
CA ALA A 70 15.33 -17.42 -0.81
C ALA A 70 14.73 -16.06 -0.45
N LEU A 71 15.46 -15.25 0.33
CA LEU A 71 15.04 -13.88 0.69
C LEU A 71 14.87 -13.00 -0.55
N ARG A 72 15.84 -13.03 -1.47
CA ARG A 72 15.76 -12.30 -2.73
C ARG A 72 14.47 -12.58 -3.49
N ARG A 73 14.11 -13.85 -3.64
CA ARG A 73 12.86 -14.25 -4.30
C ARG A 73 11.64 -13.62 -3.60
N ARG A 74 11.60 -13.66 -2.26
CA ARG A 74 10.49 -13.07 -1.51
C ARG A 74 10.40 -11.55 -1.66
N ILE A 75 11.56 -10.86 -1.72
CA ILE A 75 11.59 -9.41 -1.97
C ILE A 75 11.14 -9.10 -3.42
N VAL A 76 11.49 -9.93 -4.40
CA VAL A 76 11.02 -9.78 -5.80
C VAL A 76 9.51 -9.97 -5.89
N ASP A 77 8.95 -10.91 -5.14
CA ASP A 77 7.51 -11.21 -5.14
C ASP A 77 6.66 -10.12 -4.45
N VAL A 78 7.28 -9.15 -3.73
CA VAL A 78 6.55 -8.05 -3.09
C VAL A 78 5.90 -7.15 -4.13
N ASN A 79 4.58 -7.01 -4.03
CA ASN A 79 3.81 -6.06 -4.82
C ASN A 79 3.21 -4.97 -3.93
N LEU A 80 3.41 -3.70 -4.30
CA LEU A 80 2.86 -2.51 -3.63
C LEU A 80 1.86 -1.88 -4.59
N VAL A 81 0.61 -2.26 -4.42
CA VAL A 81 -0.50 -2.00 -5.35
C VAL A 81 -1.12 -0.64 -5.11
N TYR A 82 -1.32 -0.28 -3.83
CA TYR A 82 -1.96 0.97 -3.47
C TYR A 82 -0.94 2.08 -3.27
N GLU A 83 -1.24 3.26 -3.83
CA GLU A 83 -0.43 4.46 -3.61
C GLU A 83 -0.70 5.01 -2.21
N THR A 84 0.36 5.07 -1.41
CA THR A 84 0.39 5.65 -0.07
C THR A 84 1.49 6.71 0.00
N GLU A 85 1.48 7.55 1.01
CA GLU A 85 2.52 8.59 1.21
C GLU A 85 3.95 8.02 1.23
N GLY A 86 4.12 6.73 1.65
CA GLY A 86 5.42 6.05 1.71
C GLY A 86 5.70 5.06 0.57
N ALA A 87 4.76 4.84 -0.36
CA ALA A 87 4.86 3.76 -1.35
C ALA A 87 6.11 3.87 -2.24
N GLU A 88 6.45 5.07 -2.73
CA GLU A 88 7.63 5.25 -3.56
C GLU A 88 8.94 5.08 -2.77
N ALA A 89 8.99 5.53 -1.52
CA ALA A 89 10.13 5.30 -0.65
C ALA A 89 10.33 3.78 -0.40
N THR A 90 9.24 3.05 -0.20
CA THR A 90 9.28 1.59 -0.02
C THR A 90 9.68 0.86 -1.31
N ARG A 91 9.22 1.32 -2.48
CA ARG A 91 9.69 0.79 -3.77
C ARG A 91 11.18 1.04 -3.98
N ALA A 92 11.68 2.22 -3.60
CA ALA A 92 13.10 2.54 -3.64
C ALA A 92 13.89 1.65 -2.67
N GLU A 93 13.40 1.44 -1.46
CA GLU A 93 14.01 0.57 -0.47
C GLU A 93 14.06 -0.90 -0.93
N ARG A 94 12.99 -1.40 -1.53
CA ARG A 94 12.97 -2.72 -2.16
C ARG A 94 14.05 -2.86 -3.24
N ARG A 95 14.23 -1.84 -4.11
CA ARG A 95 15.30 -1.83 -5.11
C ARG A 95 16.68 -1.89 -4.47
N LYS A 96 16.91 -1.11 -3.41
CA LYS A 96 18.19 -1.09 -2.66
C LYS A 96 18.50 -2.45 -2.03
N LEU A 97 17.52 -3.11 -1.41
CA LEU A 97 17.69 -4.44 -0.84
C LEU A 97 18.08 -5.47 -1.90
N LEU A 98 17.43 -5.45 -3.05
CA LEU A 98 17.76 -6.35 -4.17
C LEU A 98 19.15 -6.07 -4.71
N SER A 99 19.50 -4.80 -4.93
CA SER A 99 20.84 -4.41 -5.38
C SER A 99 21.92 -4.87 -4.40
N GLN A 100 21.71 -4.70 -3.09
CA GLN A 100 22.68 -5.14 -2.08
C GLN A 100 22.89 -6.66 -2.08
N ILE A 101 21.83 -7.44 -2.33
CA ILE A 101 21.94 -8.91 -2.49
C ILE A 101 22.69 -9.26 -3.78
N ASP A 102 22.29 -8.67 -4.90
CA ASP A 102 22.75 -9.05 -6.23
C ASP A 102 24.14 -8.49 -6.57
N ASP A 103 24.42 -7.26 -6.16
CA ASP A 103 25.65 -6.55 -6.53
C ASP A 103 26.78 -6.76 -5.51
N TYR A 104 26.47 -7.16 -4.27
CA TYR A 104 27.48 -7.32 -3.20
C TYR A 104 27.48 -8.72 -2.56
N LEU A 105 26.37 -9.08 -1.86
CA LEU A 105 26.41 -10.26 -0.99
C LEU A 105 26.60 -11.56 -1.75
N LEU A 106 25.82 -11.82 -2.81
CA LEU A 106 25.93 -13.05 -3.60
C LEU A 106 27.27 -13.17 -4.32
N PRO A 107 27.80 -12.12 -5.02
CA PRO A 107 29.11 -12.19 -5.65
C PRO A 107 30.22 -12.46 -4.62
N ARG A 108 30.17 -11.84 -3.45
CA ARG A 108 31.22 -12.05 -2.42
C ARG A 108 31.21 -13.45 -1.80
N ILE A 109 30.04 -14.02 -1.56
CA ILE A 109 29.93 -15.40 -1.07
C ILE A 109 30.46 -16.39 -2.10
N ARG A 110 30.19 -16.18 -3.39
CA ARG A 110 30.63 -17.04 -4.48
C ARG A 110 32.11 -16.91 -4.79
N GLN A 111 32.67 -15.72 -4.62
CA GLN A 111 34.00 -15.35 -5.04
C GLN A 111 34.81 -14.69 -3.91
N SER A 112 35.02 -15.44 -2.83
CA SER A 112 35.76 -14.95 -1.65
C SER A 112 37.21 -14.55 -1.95
N GLU A 113 37.78 -15.01 -3.06
CA GLU A 113 39.15 -14.70 -3.51
C GLU A 113 39.25 -13.50 -4.44
N ALA A 114 38.11 -12.90 -4.86
CA ALA A 114 38.12 -11.71 -5.70
C ALA A 114 38.83 -10.54 -5.01
N PRO A 115 39.50 -9.64 -5.76
CA PRO A 115 40.19 -8.48 -5.20
C PRO A 115 39.28 -7.66 -4.28
N ILE A 116 39.85 -7.05 -3.22
CA ILE A 116 39.12 -6.11 -2.37
C ILE A 116 38.77 -4.87 -3.18
N LEU A 117 37.49 -4.55 -3.22
CA LEU A 117 37.02 -3.33 -3.86
C LEU A 117 37.02 -2.17 -2.89
N VAL A 118 37.82 -1.17 -3.14
CA VAL A 118 37.96 0.04 -2.32
C VAL A 118 37.30 1.21 -3.04
N ALA A 119 36.21 1.73 -2.49
CA ALA A 119 35.54 2.92 -3.01
C ALA A 119 36.19 4.20 -2.42
N LEU A 120 36.60 5.12 -3.28
CA LEU A 120 37.01 6.45 -2.85
C LEU A 120 35.76 7.33 -2.72
N VAL A 121 35.52 7.78 -1.51
CA VAL A 121 34.28 8.48 -1.11
C VAL A 121 34.64 9.86 -0.58
N GLY A 122 33.82 10.85 -0.80
CA GLY A 122 34.04 12.18 -0.23
C GLY A 122 33.57 13.30 -1.11
N SER A 123 33.62 14.52 -0.57
CA SER A 123 33.12 15.72 -1.21
C SER A 123 33.86 16.06 -2.50
N THR A 124 33.17 16.83 -3.34
CA THR A 124 33.76 17.40 -4.56
C THR A 124 35.04 18.21 -4.24
N GLY A 125 36.11 17.94 -4.98
CA GLY A 125 37.38 18.63 -4.79
C GLY A 125 38.23 18.09 -3.61
N ALA A 126 37.85 17.00 -2.93
CA ALA A 126 38.67 16.36 -1.91
C ALA A 126 39.95 15.72 -2.47
N GLY A 127 40.01 15.48 -3.77
CA GLY A 127 41.22 14.93 -4.42
C GLY A 127 41.13 13.42 -4.71
N LYS A 128 39.92 12.84 -4.75
CA LYS A 128 39.68 11.40 -5.02
C LYS A 128 40.37 10.92 -6.29
N SER A 129 40.05 11.48 -7.43
CA SER A 129 40.63 11.14 -8.73
C SER A 129 42.14 11.37 -8.79
N THR A 130 42.64 12.42 -8.11
CA THR A 130 44.08 12.68 -7.99
C THR A 130 44.79 11.58 -7.19
N LEU A 131 44.19 11.14 -6.10
CA LEU A 131 44.74 10.03 -5.29
C LEU A 131 44.72 8.71 -6.06
N VAL A 132 43.63 8.39 -6.78
CA VAL A 132 43.57 7.21 -7.66
C VAL A 132 44.70 7.24 -8.69
N ASN A 133 44.86 8.33 -9.42
CA ASN A 133 45.94 8.48 -10.41
C ASN A 133 47.33 8.33 -9.77
N SER A 134 47.52 8.81 -8.54
CA SER A 134 48.77 8.70 -7.81
C SER A 134 49.09 7.27 -7.38
N ILE A 135 48.07 6.53 -6.92
CA ILE A 135 48.22 5.11 -6.53
C ILE A 135 48.45 4.23 -7.76
N VAL A 136 47.72 4.48 -8.82
CA VAL A 136 47.84 3.73 -10.10
C VAL A 136 49.17 4.07 -10.81
N GLY A 137 49.75 5.22 -10.53
CA GLY A 137 50.98 5.70 -11.23
C GLY A 137 50.73 6.21 -12.67
N ALA A 138 49.46 6.22 -13.10
CA ALA A 138 49.04 6.67 -14.43
C ALA A 138 47.76 7.51 -14.32
N GLN A 139 47.48 8.36 -15.30
CA GLN A 139 46.27 9.14 -15.35
C GLN A 139 45.14 8.27 -15.91
N VAL A 140 44.37 7.64 -15.04
CA VAL A 140 43.21 6.78 -15.38
C VAL A 140 41.87 7.49 -15.14
N SER A 141 41.82 8.43 -14.21
CA SER A 141 40.63 9.24 -13.94
C SER A 141 40.85 10.72 -14.28
N ALA A 142 39.81 11.36 -14.79
CA ALA A 142 39.87 12.77 -15.16
C ALA A 142 39.90 13.66 -13.91
N THR A 143 40.85 14.58 -13.88
CA THR A 143 40.96 15.61 -12.85
C THR A 143 40.77 17.01 -13.50
N GLY A 144 40.07 17.91 -12.81
CA GLY A 144 39.86 19.25 -13.37
C GLY A 144 39.13 20.20 -12.42
N ILE A 145 39.20 21.51 -12.77
CA ILE A 145 38.55 22.59 -12.00
C ILE A 145 37.11 22.82 -12.50
N ARG A 146 36.77 22.40 -13.72
CA ARG A 146 35.43 22.55 -14.31
C ARG A 146 34.55 21.35 -13.86
N ARG A 147 33.40 21.64 -13.30
CA ARG A 147 32.45 20.66 -12.72
C ARG A 147 31.30 20.34 -13.67
N PRO A 148 30.77 19.11 -13.65
CA PRO A 148 31.26 17.90 -12.99
C PRO A 148 32.45 17.30 -13.74
N THR A 149 33.50 16.85 -13.03
CA THR A 149 34.69 16.26 -13.62
C THR A 149 34.59 14.77 -13.89
N THR A 150 33.74 14.05 -13.16
CA THR A 150 33.61 12.59 -13.26
C THR A 150 32.13 12.23 -13.29
N ASN A 151 31.56 12.10 -14.51
CA ASN A 151 30.18 11.64 -14.68
C ASN A 151 30.08 10.11 -14.71
N SER A 152 31.19 9.43 -14.98
CA SER A 152 31.28 7.98 -15.03
C SER A 152 32.28 7.51 -13.97
N PRO A 153 31.90 6.55 -13.08
CA PRO A 153 32.83 5.96 -12.14
C PRO A 153 33.95 5.22 -12.88
N VAL A 154 35.17 5.27 -12.34
CA VAL A 154 36.34 4.59 -12.89
C VAL A 154 36.80 3.53 -11.90
N LEU A 155 36.79 2.28 -12.33
CA LEU A 155 37.36 1.17 -11.58
C LEU A 155 38.75 0.84 -12.11
N ALA A 156 39.77 1.06 -11.30
CA ALA A 156 41.17 0.76 -11.60
C ALA A 156 41.57 -0.56 -10.94
N CYS A 157 42.10 -1.51 -11.71
CA CYS A 157 42.56 -2.81 -11.20
C CYS A 157 43.83 -3.27 -11.90
N HIS A 158 44.48 -4.32 -11.36
CA HIS A 158 45.58 -4.97 -12.04
C HIS A 158 45.06 -5.72 -13.31
N PRO A 159 45.83 -5.78 -14.43
CA PRO A 159 45.37 -6.44 -15.65
C PRO A 159 44.97 -7.91 -15.46
N ASP A 160 45.71 -8.65 -14.64
CA ASP A 160 45.44 -10.06 -14.32
C ASP A 160 44.12 -10.30 -13.59
N GLU A 161 43.55 -9.22 -13.01
CA GLU A 161 42.35 -9.25 -12.19
C GLU A 161 41.13 -8.59 -12.87
N ALA A 162 41.29 -8.10 -14.08
CA ALA A 162 40.24 -7.39 -14.81
C ALA A 162 38.99 -8.26 -15.04
N ASP A 163 39.13 -9.57 -15.14
CA ASP A 163 38.01 -10.48 -15.36
C ASP A 163 37.10 -10.65 -14.15
N TRP A 164 37.57 -10.35 -12.92
CA TRP A 164 36.74 -10.31 -11.72
C TRP A 164 35.68 -9.19 -11.78
N PHE A 165 35.93 -8.17 -12.57
CA PHE A 165 35.06 -7.01 -12.76
C PHE A 165 34.32 -7.04 -14.10
N ALA A 166 34.23 -8.22 -14.74
CA ALA A 166 33.49 -8.41 -15.96
C ALA A 166 32.00 -8.13 -15.77
N GLU A 167 31.29 -7.82 -16.85
CA GLU A 167 29.91 -7.29 -16.84
C GLU A 167 28.87 -8.23 -16.15
N ASN A 168 29.08 -9.52 -16.24
CA ASN A 168 28.20 -10.54 -15.67
C ASN A 168 28.64 -11.04 -14.29
N VAL A 169 29.70 -10.48 -13.72
CA VAL A 169 30.29 -10.94 -12.44
C VAL A 169 30.11 -9.90 -11.33
N PHE A 170 30.39 -8.65 -11.63
CA PHE A 170 30.33 -7.53 -10.70
C PHE A 170 29.35 -6.47 -11.23
N LEU A 171 28.44 -5.98 -10.39
CA LEU A 171 27.44 -4.97 -10.76
C LEU A 171 26.78 -5.27 -12.14
N PRO A 172 26.07 -6.39 -12.30
CA PRO A 172 25.57 -6.84 -13.61
C PRO A 172 24.55 -5.86 -14.24
N THR A 173 23.96 -4.99 -13.44
CA THR A 173 23.00 -3.97 -13.89
C THR A 173 23.66 -2.73 -14.46
N VAL A 174 25.00 -2.56 -14.26
CA VAL A 174 25.74 -1.37 -14.70
C VAL A 174 26.57 -1.71 -15.95
N PRO A 175 26.22 -1.14 -17.12
CA PRO A 175 26.99 -1.33 -18.34
C PRO A 175 28.40 -0.74 -18.19
N ARG A 176 29.40 -1.36 -18.82
CA ARG A 176 30.80 -0.94 -18.67
C ARG A 176 31.58 -0.92 -19.98
N VAL A 177 32.66 -0.16 -19.97
CA VAL A 177 33.60 -0.06 -21.06
C VAL A 177 35.01 -0.33 -20.52
N ARG A 178 35.74 -1.26 -21.15
CA ARG A 178 37.17 -1.46 -20.88
C ARG A 178 37.95 -0.39 -21.65
N GLN A 179 38.79 0.35 -20.96
CA GLN A 179 39.59 1.42 -21.56
C GLN A 179 41.03 1.34 -21.03
N GLU A 180 41.97 1.46 -21.96
CA GLU A 180 43.37 1.67 -21.66
C GLU A 180 43.69 3.17 -21.57
N GLY A 181 44.34 3.61 -20.48
CA GLY A 181 44.70 4.99 -20.24
C GLY A 181 43.57 5.85 -19.66
N LEU A 182 43.59 7.16 -19.94
CA LEU A 182 42.65 8.13 -19.37
C LEU A 182 41.21 7.82 -19.73
N ALA A 183 40.40 7.62 -18.72
CA ALA A 183 38.96 7.48 -18.88
C ALA A 183 38.37 8.79 -19.47
N ARG A 184 37.82 8.70 -20.68
CA ARG A 184 37.06 9.80 -21.26
C ARG A 184 35.67 9.81 -20.66
N SER A 185 35.18 10.98 -20.26
CA SER A 185 33.80 11.15 -19.80
C SER A 185 32.86 10.53 -20.82
N GLY A 186 32.29 9.36 -20.44
CA GLY A 186 31.33 8.62 -21.23
C GLY A 186 29.92 9.16 -21.04
N ARG A 187 28.94 8.41 -21.53
CA ARG A 187 27.53 8.66 -21.24
C ARG A 187 27.28 8.39 -19.75
N ASP A 188 26.40 9.15 -19.13
CA ASP A 188 25.98 8.94 -17.76
C ASP A 188 25.53 7.46 -17.55
N GLY A 189 25.90 6.88 -16.39
CA GLY A 189 25.53 5.52 -16.05
C GLY A 189 26.45 4.40 -16.54
N LEU A 190 27.65 4.71 -17.08
CA LEU A 190 28.66 3.73 -17.51
C LEU A 190 29.79 3.61 -16.50
N LEU A 191 30.19 2.38 -16.15
CA LEU A 191 31.41 2.09 -15.39
C LEU A 191 32.61 1.95 -16.37
N VAL A 192 33.66 2.71 -16.13
CA VAL A 192 34.90 2.59 -16.90
C VAL A 192 35.88 1.68 -16.16
N LEU A 193 36.24 0.55 -16.78
CA LEU A 193 37.24 -0.36 -16.26
C LEU A 193 38.62 0.00 -16.85
N ALA A 194 39.51 0.48 -15.98
CA ALA A 194 40.88 0.87 -16.34
C ALA A 194 41.87 -0.15 -15.76
N SER A 195 42.58 -0.87 -16.62
CA SER A 195 43.60 -1.80 -16.19
C SER A 195 44.99 -1.14 -16.18
N SER A 196 45.76 -1.35 -15.12
CA SER A 196 47.12 -0.81 -14.98
C SER A 196 48.02 -1.72 -14.17
N GLU A 197 49.24 -1.99 -14.64
CA GLU A 197 50.26 -2.73 -13.90
C GLU A 197 50.75 -1.98 -12.63
N GLY A 198 50.48 -0.66 -12.54
CA GLY A 198 50.76 0.12 -11.34
C GLY A 198 49.83 -0.16 -10.18
N MET A 199 48.73 -0.86 -10.41
CA MET A 199 47.82 -1.29 -9.35
C MET A 199 48.36 -2.49 -8.58
N PRO A 200 48.30 -2.49 -7.25
CA PRO A 200 48.61 -3.67 -6.45
C PRO A 200 47.62 -4.81 -6.76
N LYS A 201 48.14 -6.05 -6.88
CA LYS A 201 47.25 -7.22 -6.97
C LYS A 201 46.48 -7.43 -5.66
N GLY A 202 45.26 -7.89 -5.76
CA GLY A 202 44.36 -8.14 -4.65
C GLY A 202 43.51 -6.93 -4.21
N VAL A 203 43.68 -5.76 -4.88
CA VAL A 203 42.91 -4.55 -4.62
C VAL A 203 42.48 -3.91 -5.93
N ALA A 204 41.25 -3.43 -5.97
CA ALA A 204 40.75 -2.56 -7.02
C ALA A 204 40.25 -1.23 -6.41
N LEU A 205 40.50 -0.12 -7.07
CA LEU A 205 40.08 1.23 -6.64
C LEU A 205 38.93 1.71 -7.50
N LEU A 206 37.87 2.13 -6.85
CA LEU A 206 36.70 2.71 -7.49
C LEU A 206 36.68 4.22 -7.20
N ASP A 207 36.93 5.05 -8.22
CA ASP A 207 36.71 6.49 -8.15
C ASP A 207 35.23 6.77 -8.36
N THR A 208 34.52 7.11 -7.27
CA THR A 208 33.07 7.35 -7.32
C THR A 208 32.75 8.75 -7.78
N PRO A 209 31.61 8.97 -8.47
CA PRO A 209 31.08 10.30 -8.71
C PRO A 209 30.87 11.07 -7.40
N ASP A 210 30.76 12.40 -7.51
CA ASP A 210 30.54 13.26 -6.35
C ASP A 210 29.15 12.99 -5.73
N ILE A 211 29.13 12.65 -4.45
CA ILE A 211 27.90 12.29 -3.70
C ILE A 211 27.10 13.54 -3.31
N ASP A 212 27.75 14.70 -3.22
CA ASP A 212 27.12 16.00 -2.96
C ASP A 212 26.45 16.61 -4.23
N SER A 213 26.15 15.78 -5.23
CA SER A 213 25.40 16.20 -6.41
C SER A 213 23.98 16.62 -6.07
N VAL A 214 23.53 17.73 -6.67
CA VAL A 214 22.15 18.24 -6.55
C VAL A 214 21.14 17.28 -7.20
N VAL A 215 21.59 16.46 -8.16
CA VAL A 215 20.74 15.52 -8.90
C VAL A 215 20.59 14.21 -8.11
N SER A 216 19.37 13.86 -7.70
CA SER A 216 19.07 12.65 -6.92
C SER A 216 19.53 11.36 -7.59
N ALA A 217 19.36 11.24 -8.91
CA ALA A 217 19.78 10.07 -9.66
C ALA A 217 21.30 9.82 -9.59
N HIS A 218 22.11 10.87 -9.53
CA HIS A 218 23.57 10.73 -9.37
C HIS A 218 23.94 10.26 -7.96
N ARG A 219 23.19 10.69 -6.94
CA ARG A 219 23.40 10.21 -5.57
C ARG A 219 23.04 8.74 -5.43
N ASP A 220 21.89 8.31 -5.96
CA ASP A 220 21.47 6.91 -5.92
C ASP A 220 22.46 6.00 -6.65
N PHE A 221 22.98 6.45 -7.78
CA PHE A 221 24.01 5.75 -8.54
C PHE A 221 25.33 5.66 -7.74
N ALA A 222 25.78 6.74 -7.10
CA ALA A 222 26.94 6.71 -6.23
C ALA A 222 26.76 5.75 -5.04
N HIS A 223 25.59 5.75 -4.39
CA HIS A 223 25.28 4.82 -3.30
C HIS A 223 25.34 3.36 -3.74
N GLN A 224 24.91 3.02 -4.97
CA GLN A 224 25.00 1.65 -5.48
C GLN A 224 26.45 1.15 -5.51
N PHE A 225 27.39 1.99 -5.91
CA PHE A 225 28.81 1.64 -5.90
C PHE A 225 29.41 1.51 -4.50
N LEU A 226 28.98 2.37 -3.59
CA LEU A 226 29.36 2.26 -2.20
C LEU A 226 28.86 0.97 -1.57
N ASP A 227 27.63 0.61 -1.88
CA ASP A 227 27.00 -0.62 -1.37
C ASP A 227 27.63 -1.89 -1.94
N ALA A 228 28.26 -1.82 -3.10
CA ALA A 228 29.00 -2.91 -3.72
C ALA A 228 30.46 -3.02 -3.29
N SER A 229 30.95 -2.09 -2.44
CA SER A 229 32.36 -2.01 -2.06
C SER A 229 32.66 -2.66 -0.72
N ASP A 230 33.87 -3.25 -0.58
CA ASP A 230 34.32 -3.92 0.63
C ASP A 230 34.90 -2.97 1.66
N LEU A 231 35.55 -1.91 1.18
CA LEU A 231 36.27 -0.93 1.98
C LEU A 231 36.01 0.46 1.44
N TRP A 232 35.78 1.42 2.30
CA TRP A 232 35.67 2.82 1.90
C TRP A 232 36.91 3.60 2.30
N LEU A 233 37.48 4.31 1.33
CA LEU A 233 38.50 5.30 1.59
C LEU A 233 37.83 6.68 1.54
N PHE A 234 37.44 7.16 2.69
CA PHE A 234 36.75 8.43 2.83
C PHE A 234 37.74 9.60 2.77
N MET A 235 37.47 10.57 1.91
CA MET A 235 38.32 11.74 1.70
C MET A 235 37.60 13.05 2.00
N THR A 236 38.19 13.86 2.87
CA THR A 236 37.77 15.25 3.10
C THR A 236 38.96 16.18 3.09
N THR A 237 38.69 17.49 3.08
CA THR A 237 39.75 18.50 3.11
C THR A 237 39.82 19.19 4.46
N ALA A 238 40.99 19.79 4.77
CA ALA A 238 41.16 20.64 5.94
C ALA A 238 40.16 21.81 6.06
N SER A 239 39.54 22.23 4.95
CA SER A 239 38.52 23.29 4.94
C SER A 239 37.09 22.77 5.06
N ARG A 240 36.82 21.46 4.88
CA ARG A 240 35.46 20.88 4.80
C ARG A 240 35.19 19.72 5.75
N TYR A 241 36.18 19.31 6.56
CA TYR A 241 36.03 18.14 7.47
C TYR A 241 34.90 18.29 8.51
N ALA A 242 34.46 19.52 8.77
CA ALA A 242 33.38 19.81 9.72
C ALA A 242 32.02 20.05 9.02
N ASP A 243 31.92 19.93 7.68
CA ASP A 243 30.66 20.09 6.94
C ASP A 243 29.67 19.00 7.30
N ALA A 244 28.36 19.34 7.42
CA ALA A 244 27.30 18.38 7.73
C ALA A 244 27.25 17.23 6.72
N ALA A 245 27.38 17.49 5.43
CA ALA A 245 27.38 16.47 4.38
C ALA A 245 28.51 15.43 4.52
N VAL A 246 29.65 15.83 5.11
CA VAL A 246 30.77 14.93 5.43
C VAL A 246 30.35 13.95 6.51
N TRP A 247 29.68 14.43 7.55
CA TRP A 247 29.25 13.62 8.68
C TRP A 247 28.06 12.72 8.33
N GLU A 248 27.11 13.16 7.55
CA GLU A 248 26.01 12.32 7.01
C GLU A 248 26.58 11.07 6.29
N LEU A 249 27.63 11.27 5.49
CA LEU A 249 28.25 10.18 4.76
C LEU A 249 29.05 9.23 5.66
N LEU A 250 29.73 9.75 6.68
CA LEU A 250 30.44 8.95 7.68
C LEU A 250 29.46 8.15 8.55
N GLU A 251 28.32 8.75 8.88
CA GLU A 251 27.25 8.06 9.62
C GLU A 251 26.65 6.93 8.78
N TYR A 252 26.38 7.15 7.50
CA TYR A 252 25.94 6.10 6.59
C TYR A 252 26.95 4.94 6.50
N ALA A 253 28.26 5.23 6.42
CA ALA A 253 29.31 4.20 6.46
C ALA A 253 29.26 3.39 7.76
N LYS A 254 29.07 4.06 8.89
CA LYS A 254 28.95 3.45 10.22
C LYS A 254 27.72 2.56 10.35
N GLU A 255 26.55 3.06 9.93
CA GLU A 255 25.29 2.30 9.94
C GLU A 255 25.39 1.02 9.10
N ARG A 256 26.08 1.09 7.97
CA ARG A 256 26.35 -0.05 7.11
C ARG A 256 27.40 -1.02 7.68
N GLY A 257 28.16 -0.60 8.69
CA GLY A 257 29.29 -1.38 9.22
C GLY A 257 30.45 -1.52 8.23
N ALA A 258 30.57 -0.61 7.24
CA ALA A 258 31.63 -0.67 6.25
C ALA A 258 33.01 -0.52 6.88
N ALA A 259 33.99 -1.30 6.39
CA ALA A 259 35.39 -1.04 6.74
C ALA A 259 35.80 0.31 6.15
N LEU A 260 36.49 1.14 6.95
CA LEU A 260 36.72 2.55 6.63
C LEU A 260 38.17 2.96 6.86
N GLY A 261 38.81 3.58 5.85
CA GLY A 261 40.02 4.38 5.99
C GLY A 261 39.68 5.86 5.76
N ILE A 262 40.29 6.77 6.49
CA ILE A 262 39.96 8.20 6.48
C ILE A 262 41.16 9.02 6.05
N VAL A 263 40.99 9.85 5.03
CA VAL A 263 42.04 10.74 4.48
C VAL A 263 41.63 12.19 4.70
N LEU A 264 42.43 12.92 5.47
CA LEU A 264 42.35 14.38 5.56
C LEU A 264 43.37 15.00 4.57
N SER A 265 42.85 15.60 3.52
CA SER A 265 43.69 16.16 2.43
C SER A 265 43.81 17.67 2.50
N ARG A 266 44.76 18.24 1.74
CA ARG A 266 45.06 19.67 1.67
C ARG A 266 45.29 20.30 3.04
N VAL A 267 46.04 19.62 3.88
CA VAL A 267 46.35 20.11 5.23
C VAL A 267 47.46 21.15 5.14
N PRO A 268 47.24 22.40 5.57
CA PRO A 268 48.29 23.42 5.55
C PRO A 268 49.42 23.03 6.51
N PRO A 269 50.69 23.15 6.12
CA PRO A 269 51.83 22.79 6.99
C PRO A 269 51.86 23.54 8.32
N SER A 270 51.33 24.78 8.33
CA SER A 270 51.39 25.67 9.51
C SER A 270 50.38 25.28 10.61
N SER A 271 49.25 24.64 10.28
CA SER A 271 48.17 24.27 11.23
C SER A 271 47.84 22.80 11.22
N GLY A 272 48.65 21.99 10.54
CA GLY A 272 48.37 20.56 10.33
C GLY A 272 48.18 19.73 11.61
N ALA A 273 49.02 19.95 12.60
CA ALA A 273 48.94 19.19 13.87
C ALA A 273 47.64 19.49 14.66
N GLU A 274 47.21 20.75 14.67
CA GLU A 274 46.00 21.18 15.38
C GLU A 274 44.75 20.67 14.68
N LEU A 275 44.68 20.82 13.34
CA LEU A 275 43.57 20.33 12.53
C LEU A 275 43.41 18.81 12.62
N THR A 276 44.50 18.07 12.54
CA THR A 276 44.50 16.61 12.66
C THR A 276 44.01 16.17 14.02
N LYS A 277 44.46 16.86 15.11
CA LYS A 277 44.01 16.60 16.47
C LYS A 277 42.51 16.87 16.64
N HIS A 278 42.02 18.01 16.13
CA HIS A 278 40.62 18.38 16.21
C HIS A 278 39.74 17.40 15.43
N PHE A 279 40.10 17.08 14.18
CA PHE A 279 39.36 16.08 13.38
C PHE A 279 39.36 14.71 14.04
N GLY A 280 40.51 14.28 14.62
CA GLY A 280 40.61 13.04 15.39
C GLY A 280 39.64 13.00 16.58
N ALA A 281 39.54 14.08 17.34
CA ALA A 281 38.60 14.19 18.46
C ALA A 281 37.13 14.11 17.99
N MET A 282 36.82 14.72 16.86
CA MET A 282 35.46 14.61 16.24
C MET A 282 35.14 13.17 15.81
N LEU A 283 36.11 12.44 15.23
CA LEU A 283 35.94 11.04 14.84
C LEU A 283 35.74 10.15 16.07
N GLU A 284 36.51 10.37 17.15
CA GLU A 284 36.38 9.64 18.42
C GLU A 284 34.99 9.89 19.05
N ALA A 285 34.53 11.14 19.10
CA ALA A 285 33.22 11.53 19.61
C ALA A 285 32.07 10.84 18.86
N ASN A 286 32.23 10.55 17.56
CA ASN A 286 31.24 9.88 16.72
C ASN A 286 31.45 8.35 16.60
N GLY A 287 32.41 7.77 17.38
CA GLY A 287 32.67 6.32 17.39
C GLY A 287 33.40 5.81 16.13
N LEU A 288 34.15 6.69 15.47
CA LEU A 288 35.00 6.39 14.29
C LEU A 288 36.50 6.50 14.58
N GLY A 289 36.87 6.58 15.86
CA GLY A 289 38.25 6.80 16.31
C GLY A 289 39.23 5.65 16.01
N GLU A 290 38.73 4.43 15.86
CA GLU A 290 39.53 3.21 15.61
C GLU A 290 39.92 3.00 14.15
N ASN A 291 39.38 3.82 13.22
CA ASN A 291 39.68 3.69 11.80
C ASN A 291 41.06 4.23 11.42
N ASP A 292 41.69 3.60 10.42
CA ASP A 292 43.00 4.04 9.92
C ASP A 292 42.88 5.48 9.34
N ARG A 293 43.83 6.36 9.73
CA ARG A 293 43.80 7.81 9.38
C ARG A 293 45.06 8.20 8.63
N PHE A 294 44.87 8.95 7.54
CA PHE A 294 45.93 9.44 6.69
C PHE A 294 45.84 10.96 6.55
N VAL A 295 47.00 11.62 6.53
CA VAL A 295 47.07 13.07 6.32
C VAL A 295 47.89 13.33 5.06
N ILE A 296 47.27 14.07 4.14
CA ILE A 296 47.94 14.56 2.92
C ILE A 296 48.07 16.08 3.01
N ASN A 297 49.32 16.54 3.19
CA ASN A 297 49.60 17.96 3.26
C ASN A 297 49.33 18.64 1.90
N GLU A 298 49.09 19.95 1.94
CA GLU A 298 48.99 20.76 0.74
C GLU A 298 50.29 20.69 -0.04
N THR A 299 50.20 20.28 -1.30
CA THR A 299 51.39 20.03 -2.14
C THR A 299 51.09 20.37 -3.61
N VAL A 300 52.15 20.50 -4.39
CA VAL A 300 52.03 20.73 -5.82
C VAL A 300 51.65 19.45 -6.56
N ILE A 301 50.61 19.53 -7.37
CA ILE A 301 50.12 18.41 -8.20
C ILE A 301 50.79 18.52 -9.56
N THR A 302 51.46 17.44 -10.00
CA THR A 302 52.11 17.36 -11.32
C THR A 302 51.45 16.22 -12.11
N ASP A 303 51.07 16.47 -13.36
CA ASP A 303 50.42 15.48 -14.24
C ASP A 303 49.19 14.78 -13.59
N SER A 304 48.37 15.53 -12.88
CA SER A 304 47.20 15.03 -12.15
C SER A 304 47.51 14.01 -11.04
N ARG A 305 48.73 14.01 -10.50
CA ARG A 305 49.23 13.12 -9.46
C ARG A 305 49.87 13.89 -8.31
N LEU A 306 49.75 13.32 -7.12
CA LEU A 306 50.49 13.75 -5.93
C LEU A 306 51.97 13.31 -6.02
N PRO A 307 52.87 13.97 -5.35
CA PRO A 307 54.24 13.45 -5.13
C PRO A 307 54.15 12.05 -4.52
N PRO A 308 55.08 11.11 -4.90
CA PRO A 308 55.07 9.74 -4.43
C PRO A 308 55.04 9.61 -2.91
N GLU A 309 55.77 10.45 -2.19
CA GLU A 309 55.83 10.49 -0.73
C GLU A 309 54.51 10.86 -0.06
N ALA A 310 53.68 11.69 -0.72
CA ALA A 310 52.41 12.10 -0.19
C ALA A 310 51.32 11.00 -0.34
N SER A 311 51.41 10.13 -1.34
CA SER A 311 50.50 9.01 -1.55
C SER A 311 51.02 7.67 -0.98
N ALA A 312 52.31 7.56 -0.59
CA ALA A 312 52.93 6.35 -0.12
C ALA A 312 52.20 5.71 1.09
N PRO A 313 51.80 6.45 2.13
CA PRO A 313 51.15 5.83 3.29
C PRO A 313 49.84 5.12 2.93
N VAL A 314 49.05 5.71 2.05
CA VAL A 314 47.79 5.10 1.58
C VAL A 314 48.04 3.92 0.65
N ARG A 315 49.05 4.03 -0.22
CA ARG A 315 49.45 2.92 -1.11
C ARG A 315 49.93 1.71 -0.31
N GLU A 316 50.82 1.92 0.67
CA GLU A 316 51.36 0.86 1.55
C GLU A 316 50.25 0.19 2.36
N TRP A 317 49.30 0.98 2.88
CA TRP A 317 48.16 0.45 3.61
C TRP A 317 47.26 -0.41 2.70
N LEU A 318 47.01 -0.03 1.48
CA LEU A 318 46.26 -0.81 0.50
C LEU A 318 46.98 -2.10 0.13
N GLN A 319 48.30 -2.04 -0.09
CA GLN A 319 49.15 -3.22 -0.35
C GLN A 319 49.14 -4.18 0.84
N ASP A 320 49.29 -3.67 2.06
CA ASP A 320 49.24 -4.47 3.27
C ASP A 320 47.89 -5.16 3.47
N THR A 321 46.78 -4.44 3.16
CA THR A 321 45.43 -4.98 3.19
C THR A 321 45.22 -6.06 2.12
N ALA A 322 45.81 -5.93 0.95
CA ALA A 322 45.76 -6.91 -0.11
C ALA A 322 46.52 -8.21 0.18
N VAL A 323 47.75 -8.06 0.71
CA VAL A 323 48.71 -9.16 0.91
C VAL A 323 48.44 -9.93 2.19
N ARG A 324 48.09 -9.26 3.28
CA ARG A 324 47.84 -9.87 4.57
C ARG A 324 46.48 -10.55 4.64
N ALA A 325 46.47 -11.87 4.67
CA ALA A 325 45.24 -12.66 4.72
C ALA A 325 44.34 -12.32 5.94
N ASP A 326 44.94 -12.02 7.10
CA ASP A 326 44.22 -11.63 8.31
C ASP A 326 43.45 -10.30 8.13
N ARG A 327 44.07 -9.27 7.57
CA ARG A 327 43.43 -7.99 7.28
C ARG A 327 42.34 -8.12 6.22
N ARG A 328 42.65 -8.84 5.15
CA ARG A 328 41.67 -9.10 4.09
C ARG A 328 40.43 -9.76 4.61
N VAL A 329 40.58 -10.84 5.41
CA VAL A 329 39.42 -11.54 6.00
C VAL A 329 38.71 -10.62 6.99
N ALA A 330 39.38 -9.80 7.77
CA ALA A 330 38.75 -8.88 8.70
C ALA A 330 37.86 -7.85 7.96
N VAL A 331 38.39 -7.21 6.90
CA VAL A 331 37.62 -6.25 6.07
C VAL A 331 36.38 -6.90 5.48
N LEU A 332 36.53 -8.05 4.82
CA LEU A 332 35.41 -8.75 4.18
C LEU A 332 34.36 -9.21 5.20
N THR A 333 34.81 -9.74 6.35
CA THR A 333 33.89 -10.20 7.41
C THR A 333 33.15 -9.02 8.04
N GLN A 334 33.84 -7.92 8.33
CA GLN A 334 33.21 -6.72 8.89
C GLN A 334 32.13 -6.16 7.97
N THR A 335 32.45 -5.92 6.70
CA THR A 335 31.52 -5.29 5.77
C THR A 335 30.35 -6.22 5.42
N MET A 336 30.62 -7.53 5.25
CA MET A 336 29.56 -8.50 5.01
C MET A 336 28.61 -8.62 6.22
N ALA A 337 29.18 -8.67 7.44
CA ALA A 337 28.38 -8.71 8.67
C ALA A 337 27.53 -7.45 8.82
N GLY A 338 28.11 -6.27 8.61
CA GLY A 338 27.38 -5.01 8.64
C GLY A 338 26.27 -4.96 7.61
N ALA A 339 26.53 -5.37 6.36
CA ALA A 339 25.52 -5.45 5.32
C ALA A 339 24.35 -6.38 5.72
N LEU A 340 24.65 -7.58 6.24
CA LEU A 340 23.64 -8.53 6.72
C LEU A 340 22.85 -7.99 7.91
N ASP A 341 23.49 -7.25 8.82
CA ASP A 341 22.81 -6.65 9.98
C ASP A 341 21.73 -5.68 9.57
N THR A 342 21.91 -4.93 8.48
CA THR A 342 20.90 -4.00 7.99
C THR A 342 19.60 -4.69 7.59
N PHE A 343 19.64 -5.94 7.16
CA PHE A 343 18.44 -6.70 6.76
C PHE A 343 17.51 -7.01 7.94
N ARG A 344 18.03 -7.04 9.17
CA ARG A 344 17.23 -7.27 10.39
C ARG A 344 16.15 -6.21 10.62
N SER A 345 16.39 -4.99 10.20
CA SER A 345 15.44 -3.89 10.34
C SER A 345 14.71 -3.59 9.03
N ARG A 346 15.42 -3.61 7.92
CA ARG A 346 14.92 -3.18 6.61
C ARG A 346 13.92 -4.16 5.99
N VAL A 347 14.17 -5.49 6.10
CA VAL A 347 13.22 -6.48 5.57
C VAL A 347 11.91 -6.54 6.37
N PRO A 348 11.93 -6.53 7.73
CA PRO A 348 10.70 -6.37 8.51
C PRO A 348 9.96 -5.06 8.23
N ALA A 349 10.64 -3.94 7.97
CA ALA A 349 9.99 -2.69 7.56
C ALA A 349 9.25 -2.84 6.22
N LEU A 350 9.88 -3.52 5.24
CA LEU A 350 9.22 -3.87 3.98
C LEU A 350 8.01 -4.79 4.20
N ALA A 351 8.12 -5.78 5.10
CA ALA A 351 7.00 -6.67 5.44
C ALA A 351 5.83 -5.92 6.10
N ALA A 352 6.12 -4.97 6.99
CA ALA A 352 5.10 -4.11 7.63
C ALA A 352 4.35 -3.25 6.60
N GLU A 353 5.02 -2.79 5.55
CA GLU A 353 4.34 -2.07 4.45
C GLU A 353 3.44 -3.00 3.64
N VAL A 354 3.84 -4.25 3.38
CA VAL A 354 2.96 -5.25 2.77
C VAL A 354 1.72 -5.49 3.62
N GLU A 355 1.86 -5.58 4.95
CA GLU A 355 0.71 -5.68 5.86
C GLU A 355 -0.18 -4.42 5.81
N ALA A 356 0.41 -3.23 5.64
CA ALA A 356 -0.33 -1.98 5.47
C ALA A 356 -1.16 -2.01 4.18
N GLN A 357 -0.61 -2.51 3.07
CA GLN A 357 -1.35 -2.70 1.82
C GLN A 357 -2.54 -3.64 1.97
N LEU A 358 -2.39 -4.73 2.72
CA LEU A 358 -3.49 -5.67 3.02
C LEU A 358 -4.57 -5.02 3.89
N ARG A 359 -4.17 -4.21 4.89
CA ARG A 359 -5.12 -3.43 5.71
C ARG A 359 -5.91 -2.45 4.86
N ILE A 360 -5.25 -1.70 3.97
CA ILE A 360 -5.91 -0.78 3.04
C ILE A 360 -6.97 -1.51 2.21
N ARG A 361 -6.63 -2.66 1.63
CA ARG A 361 -7.60 -3.49 0.88
C ARG A 361 -8.81 -3.85 1.74
N SER A 362 -8.56 -4.28 2.98
CA SER A 362 -9.62 -4.62 3.94
C SER A 362 -10.49 -3.42 4.29
N ASP A 363 -9.88 -2.26 4.55
CA ASP A 363 -10.58 -1.03 4.92
C ASP A 363 -11.45 -0.50 3.77
N LEU A 364 -10.95 -0.55 2.54
CA LEU A 364 -11.72 -0.18 1.35
C LEU A 364 -12.92 -1.11 1.15
N LYS A 365 -12.77 -2.43 1.35
CA LYS A 365 -13.88 -3.39 1.31
C LYS A 365 -14.89 -3.12 2.43
N ALA A 366 -14.44 -2.97 3.67
CA ALA A 366 -15.28 -2.69 4.82
C ALA A 366 -16.07 -1.38 4.68
N ALA A 367 -15.49 -0.36 4.03
CA ALA A 367 -16.17 0.89 3.75
C ALA A 367 -17.40 0.69 2.84
N VAL A 368 -17.29 -0.17 1.82
CA VAL A 368 -18.39 -0.52 0.91
C VAL A 368 -19.43 -1.38 1.63
N GLU A 369 -19.00 -2.45 2.29
CA GLU A 369 -19.88 -3.34 3.06
C GLU A 369 -20.71 -2.55 4.09
N GLY A 370 -20.06 -1.62 4.81
CA GLY A 370 -20.74 -0.76 5.77
C GLY A 370 -21.73 0.22 5.14
N ALA A 371 -21.50 0.69 3.91
CA ALA A 371 -22.43 1.56 3.21
C ALA A 371 -23.68 0.80 2.77
N TYR A 372 -23.51 -0.38 2.17
CA TYR A 372 -24.64 -1.21 1.72
C TYR A 372 -25.40 -1.84 2.90
N ALA A 373 -24.72 -2.18 4.00
CA ALA A 373 -25.39 -2.65 5.23
C ALA A 373 -26.26 -1.54 5.85
N ALA A 374 -25.77 -0.29 5.88
CA ALA A 374 -26.58 0.85 6.34
C ALA A 374 -27.78 1.09 5.42
N GLY A 375 -27.58 1.00 4.10
CA GLY A 375 -28.68 1.10 3.13
C GLY A 375 -29.72 0.01 3.32
N LEU A 376 -29.32 -1.24 3.58
CA LEU A 376 -30.26 -2.32 3.88
C LEU A 376 -31.08 -2.01 5.12
N GLY A 377 -30.44 -1.49 6.19
CA GLY A 377 -31.14 -1.06 7.39
C GLY A 377 -32.16 0.05 7.14
N GLU A 378 -31.80 1.05 6.32
CA GLU A 378 -32.75 2.10 5.87
C GLU A 378 -33.95 1.51 5.12
N ALA A 379 -33.71 0.53 4.25
CA ALA A 379 -34.78 -0.14 3.53
C ALA A 379 -35.69 -0.95 4.46
N GLU A 380 -35.12 -1.65 5.44
CA GLU A 380 -35.88 -2.37 6.48
C GLU A 380 -36.75 -1.41 7.30
N GLU A 381 -36.20 -0.27 7.70
CA GLU A 381 -36.93 0.76 8.42
C GLU A 381 -38.08 1.34 7.57
N ALA A 382 -37.82 1.66 6.30
CA ALA A 382 -38.86 2.15 5.38
C ALA A 382 -39.98 1.12 5.13
N LEU A 383 -39.66 -0.16 5.17
CA LEU A 383 -40.65 -1.25 5.08
C LEU A 383 -41.45 -1.41 6.39
N ALA A 384 -40.91 -1.02 7.54
CA ALA A 384 -41.52 -1.16 8.85
C ALA A 384 -42.36 0.08 9.25
N ASP A 385 -41.90 1.29 8.92
CA ASP A 385 -42.54 2.56 9.36
C ASP A 385 -43.73 3.02 8.50
N GLY A 386 -44.03 2.30 7.42
CA GLY A 386 -45.15 2.64 6.50
C GLY A 386 -44.86 3.81 5.57
N SER A 387 -43.62 4.28 5.48
CA SER A 387 -43.23 5.36 4.56
C SER A 387 -43.51 5.06 3.12
N LEU A 388 -43.43 3.78 2.73
CA LEU A 388 -43.80 3.27 1.39
C LEU A 388 -45.29 3.41 1.06
N LEU A 389 -46.17 3.47 2.07
CA LEU A 389 -47.61 3.63 1.83
C LEU A 389 -48.05 5.07 1.59
N ARG A 390 -47.15 5.98 1.30
CA ARG A 390 -47.42 7.39 0.99
C ARG A 390 -47.63 7.58 -0.52
N GLY A 391 -48.18 8.74 -0.89
CA GLY A 391 -48.33 9.14 -2.28
C GLY A 391 -49.29 8.25 -3.09
N GLU A 392 -48.81 7.73 -4.21
CA GLU A 392 -49.60 6.95 -5.16
C GLU A 392 -50.14 5.65 -4.57
N ILE A 393 -49.35 4.96 -3.75
CA ILE A 393 -49.75 3.69 -3.12
C ILE A 393 -50.94 3.96 -2.19
N LEU A 394 -50.88 5.02 -1.38
CA LEU A 394 -51.98 5.42 -0.50
C LEU A 394 -53.23 5.78 -1.28
N ALA A 395 -53.09 6.54 -2.36
CA ALA A 395 -54.23 6.90 -3.23
C ALA A 395 -54.90 5.65 -3.84
N ARG A 396 -54.09 4.70 -4.34
CA ARG A 396 -54.55 3.42 -4.90
C ARG A 396 -55.22 2.54 -3.84
N TRP A 397 -54.67 2.57 -2.64
CA TRP A 397 -55.25 1.88 -1.50
C TRP A 397 -56.61 2.47 -1.12
N GLN A 398 -56.72 3.79 -1.02
CA GLN A 398 -57.99 4.49 -0.73
C GLN A 398 -59.05 4.20 -1.77
N ASP A 399 -58.67 4.20 -3.06
CA ASP A 399 -59.58 3.85 -4.18
C ASP A 399 -60.04 2.39 -4.07
N PHE A 400 -59.15 1.47 -3.66
CA PHE A 400 -59.50 0.06 -3.44
C PHE A 400 -60.35 -0.15 -2.18
N ALA A 401 -60.07 0.56 -1.08
CA ALA A 401 -60.72 0.36 0.23
C ALA A 401 -62.00 1.22 0.43
N GLY A 402 -62.02 2.44 -0.14
CA GLY A 402 -62.99 3.49 0.18
C GLY A 402 -64.43 3.27 -0.35
N THR A 403 -64.67 2.35 -1.26
CA THR A 403 -65.96 2.17 -1.91
C THR A 403 -66.83 1.06 -1.33
N GLY A 404 -66.45 0.46 -0.18
CA GLY A 404 -67.09 -0.77 0.36
C GLY A 404 -66.91 -1.96 -0.59
N GLU A 405 -66.15 -1.80 -1.65
CA GLU A 405 -65.79 -2.83 -2.61
C GLU A 405 -64.74 -3.81 -2.10
N LEU A 406 -64.00 -3.45 -1.01
CA LEU A 406 -63.04 -4.33 -0.35
C LEU A 406 -63.71 -5.64 0.05
N LEU A 407 -64.87 -5.56 0.75
CA LEU A 407 -65.64 -6.73 1.15
C LEU A 407 -66.31 -7.43 -0.05
N ARG A 408 -66.75 -6.66 -1.05
CA ARG A 408 -67.33 -7.21 -2.27
C ARG A 408 -66.32 -7.80 -3.24
N GLY A 409 -65.11 -7.24 -3.29
CA GLY A 409 -63.99 -7.73 -4.10
C GLY A 409 -63.33 -8.97 -3.53
N LEU A 410 -63.32 -9.09 -2.21
CA LEU A 410 -62.78 -10.25 -1.50
C LEU A 410 -63.77 -11.44 -1.59
N GLN A 411 -65.06 -11.24 -1.86
CA GLN A 411 -66.03 -12.32 -1.98
C GLN A 411 -66.09 -12.85 -3.42
N ALA A 412 -65.76 -14.16 -3.60
CA ALA A 412 -65.90 -14.80 -4.90
C ALA A 412 -67.41 -14.87 -5.32
N PRO A 413 -67.79 -14.41 -6.49
CA PRO A 413 -69.18 -14.38 -6.94
C PRO A 413 -69.67 -15.80 -7.19
N ARG A 414 -70.72 -16.18 -6.48
CA ARG A 414 -71.48 -17.44 -6.72
C ARG A 414 -72.62 -17.16 -7.72
N GLY A 415 -72.54 -17.67 -8.96
CA GLY A 415 -73.68 -17.72 -9.88
C GLY A 415 -73.46 -17.02 -11.24
N ARG A 416 -74.37 -17.33 -12.21
CA ARG A 416 -74.31 -16.93 -13.59
C ARG A 416 -74.36 -15.40 -13.84
N GLN A 417 -74.85 -14.59 -12.93
CA GLN A 417 -74.96 -13.12 -13.03
C GLN A 417 -73.62 -12.40 -12.67
N GLY A 418 -72.61 -13.12 -12.16
CA GLY A 418 -71.33 -12.56 -11.79
C GLY A 418 -70.39 -12.22 -12.97
N ARG A 419 -70.68 -12.68 -14.20
CA ARG A 419 -69.77 -12.50 -15.34
C ARG A 419 -69.69 -11.07 -15.88
N GLN A 420 -70.71 -10.23 -15.75
CA GLN A 420 -70.68 -8.85 -16.24
C GLN A 420 -70.07 -7.82 -15.22
N ARG A 421 -70.09 -8.11 -13.90
CA ARG A 421 -69.54 -7.24 -12.84
C ARG A 421 -68.08 -7.47 -12.56
N LYS A 422 -67.41 -8.46 -13.20
CA LYS A 422 -66.00 -8.86 -12.96
C LYS A 422 -64.95 -7.91 -13.48
N ARG A 423 -65.28 -6.85 -14.22
CA ARG A 423 -64.25 -6.00 -14.88
C ARG A 423 -63.64 -4.89 -14.02
N GLY A 424 -64.24 -4.43 -12.96
CA GLY A 424 -63.76 -3.28 -12.15
C GLY A 424 -62.87 -3.64 -10.97
N VAL A 425 -63.21 -4.68 -10.21
CA VAL A 425 -62.50 -5.05 -8.96
C VAL A 425 -61.14 -5.71 -9.21
N PRO A 426 -61.00 -6.63 -10.20
CA PRO A 426 -59.67 -7.16 -10.52
C PRO A 426 -58.71 -6.09 -11.03
N ALA A 427 -59.22 -5.06 -11.75
CA ALA A 427 -58.40 -3.98 -12.28
C ALA A 427 -57.80 -3.08 -11.18
N ARG A 428 -58.58 -2.76 -10.12
CA ARG A 428 -58.10 -1.94 -9.01
C ARG A 428 -57.10 -2.69 -8.11
N ALA A 429 -57.35 -3.96 -7.81
CA ALA A 429 -56.40 -4.82 -7.10
C ALA A 429 -55.09 -4.95 -7.87
N GLN A 430 -55.17 -5.13 -9.18
CA GLN A 430 -54.00 -5.19 -10.05
C GLN A 430 -53.23 -3.85 -10.09
N SER A 431 -53.96 -2.71 -10.11
CA SER A 431 -53.35 -1.37 -10.07
C SER A 431 -52.62 -1.13 -8.74
N LEU A 432 -53.20 -1.54 -7.61
CA LEU A 432 -52.54 -1.47 -6.29
C LEU A 432 -51.33 -2.39 -6.23
N LYS A 433 -51.44 -3.62 -6.72
CA LYS A 433 -50.32 -4.58 -6.79
C LYS A 433 -49.14 -4.05 -7.60
N SER A 434 -49.43 -3.40 -8.75
CA SER A 434 -48.37 -2.78 -9.58
C SER A 434 -47.75 -1.56 -8.92
N ALA A 435 -48.52 -0.71 -8.23
CA ALA A 435 -47.99 0.43 -7.48
C ALA A 435 -47.11 0.01 -6.32
N LEU A 436 -47.53 -1.01 -5.54
CA LEU A 436 -46.69 -1.60 -4.47
C LEU A 436 -45.37 -2.14 -4.99
N ARG A 437 -45.41 -2.84 -6.13
CA ARG A 437 -44.22 -3.35 -6.80
C ARG A 437 -43.27 -2.22 -7.17
N ALA A 438 -43.79 -1.22 -7.89
CA ALA A 438 -43.00 -0.05 -8.32
C ALA A 438 -42.42 0.72 -7.14
N GLY A 439 -43.16 0.84 -6.02
CA GLY A 439 -42.66 1.48 -4.80
C GLY A 439 -41.46 0.74 -4.16
N ILE A 440 -41.54 -0.60 -4.05
CA ILE A 440 -40.46 -1.42 -3.54
C ILE A 440 -39.25 -1.40 -4.49
N GLU A 441 -39.48 -1.49 -5.81
CA GLU A 441 -38.44 -1.38 -6.82
C GLU A 441 -37.71 -0.03 -6.73
N SER A 442 -38.46 1.08 -6.60
CA SER A 442 -37.92 2.42 -6.43
C SER A 442 -37.10 2.56 -5.13
N LEU A 443 -37.55 1.95 -4.03
CA LEU A 443 -36.81 1.91 -2.77
C LEU A 443 -35.48 1.19 -2.95
N ILE A 444 -35.48 0.02 -3.57
CA ILE A 444 -34.25 -0.76 -3.82
C ILE A 444 -33.25 0.06 -4.62
N LEU A 445 -33.68 0.68 -5.72
CA LEU A 445 -32.82 1.50 -6.59
C LEU A 445 -32.28 2.72 -5.84
N SER A 446 -33.14 3.47 -5.14
CA SER A 446 -32.71 4.68 -4.42
C SER A 446 -31.75 4.39 -3.27
N VAL A 447 -31.91 3.25 -2.58
CA VAL A 447 -30.99 2.82 -1.51
C VAL A 447 -29.67 2.37 -2.11
N ALA A 448 -29.68 1.60 -3.20
CA ALA A 448 -28.47 1.17 -3.88
C ALA A 448 -27.63 2.35 -4.40
N ASP A 449 -28.30 3.36 -5.01
CA ASP A 449 -27.63 4.58 -5.45
C ASP A 449 -26.98 5.34 -4.30
N ARG A 450 -27.71 5.55 -3.19
CA ARG A 450 -27.13 6.20 -1.99
C ARG A 450 -25.97 5.39 -1.40
N ALA A 451 -26.07 4.06 -1.36
CA ALA A 451 -25.00 3.20 -0.86
C ALA A 451 -23.75 3.28 -1.76
N ALA A 452 -23.93 3.36 -3.07
CA ALA A 452 -22.85 3.54 -4.03
C ALA A 452 -22.17 4.90 -3.86
N GLU A 453 -22.93 5.99 -3.76
CA GLU A 453 -22.41 7.34 -3.50
C GLU A 453 -21.67 7.42 -2.17
N GLU A 454 -22.21 6.81 -1.10
CA GLU A 454 -21.58 6.75 0.22
C GLU A 454 -20.28 5.96 0.18
N SER A 455 -20.23 4.86 -0.56
CA SER A 455 -19.02 4.05 -0.75
C SER A 455 -17.90 4.89 -1.39
N ILE A 456 -18.20 5.62 -2.45
CA ILE A 456 -17.25 6.53 -3.10
C ILE A 456 -16.84 7.66 -2.15
N ARG A 457 -17.76 8.23 -1.39
CA ARG A 457 -17.45 9.27 -0.42
C ARG A 457 -16.46 8.76 0.64
N ARG A 458 -16.64 7.54 1.15
CA ARG A 458 -15.71 6.90 2.09
C ARG A 458 -14.35 6.64 1.46
N TRP A 459 -14.31 6.17 0.22
CA TRP A 459 -13.05 5.96 -0.50
C TRP A 459 -12.28 7.26 -0.75
N ARG A 460 -12.97 8.37 -1.05
CA ARG A 460 -12.33 9.70 -1.19
C ARG A 460 -11.69 10.23 0.09
N ASN A 461 -12.09 9.71 1.25
CA ASN A 461 -11.46 10.04 2.53
C ASN A 461 -10.18 9.23 2.79
N HIS A 462 -9.83 8.29 1.92
CA HIS A 462 -8.64 7.46 2.03
C HIS A 462 -7.70 7.72 0.84
N PRO A 463 -6.39 8.05 1.05
CA PRO A 463 -5.47 8.38 -0.06
C PRO A 463 -5.42 7.31 -1.15
N ALA A 464 -5.33 6.04 -0.77
CA ALA A 464 -5.35 4.93 -1.72
C ALA A 464 -6.70 4.79 -2.46
N GLY A 465 -7.79 5.16 -1.81
CA GLY A 465 -9.12 5.18 -2.44
C GLY A 465 -9.23 6.28 -3.50
N VAL A 466 -8.63 7.45 -3.27
CA VAL A 466 -8.55 8.54 -4.27
C VAL A 466 -7.79 8.05 -5.50
N SER A 467 -6.58 7.50 -5.31
CA SER A 467 -5.75 6.99 -6.42
C SER A 467 -6.46 5.87 -7.20
N LEU A 468 -7.19 4.99 -6.51
CA LEU A 468 -7.96 3.92 -7.12
C LEU A 468 -9.13 4.45 -7.98
N LEU A 469 -9.86 5.45 -7.47
CA LEU A 469 -10.94 6.10 -8.21
C LEU A 469 -10.43 6.87 -9.42
N ASP A 470 -9.28 7.52 -9.32
CA ASP A 470 -8.64 8.24 -10.43
C ASP A 470 -8.17 7.25 -11.51
N ALA A 471 -7.58 6.12 -11.13
CA ALA A 471 -7.20 5.05 -12.06
C ALA A 471 -8.43 4.44 -12.75
N TYR A 472 -9.52 4.20 -12.01
CA TYR A 472 -10.78 3.72 -12.57
C TYR A 472 -11.37 4.73 -13.56
N ALA A 473 -11.39 6.03 -13.23
CA ALA A 473 -11.88 7.09 -14.12
C ALA A 473 -11.05 7.17 -15.41
N ALA A 474 -9.73 7.07 -15.31
CA ALA A 474 -8.83 7.07 -16.46
C ALA A 474 -9.08 5.85 -17.38
N ALA A 475 -9.28 4.66 -16.80
CA ALA A 475 -9.58 3.45 -17.55
C ALA A 475 -10.94 3.56 -18.28
N GLN A 476 -11.97 4.13 -17.64
CA GLN A 476 -13.25 4.37 -18.27
C GLN A 476 -13.17 5.39 -19.41
N ALA A 477 -12.40 6.48 -19.21
CA ALA A 477 -12.20 7.49 -20.26
C ALA A 477 -11.49 6.90 -21.48
N SER A 478 -10.51 6.01 -21.30
CA SER A 478 -9.81 5.34 -22.40
C SER A 478 -10.71 4.37 -23.17
N GLN A 479 -11.61 3.66 -22.48
CA GLN A 479 -12.59 2.77 -23.13
C GLN A 479 -13.66 3.59 -23.90
N SER A 480 -14.13 4.70 -23.35
CA SER A 480 -15.08 5.58 -24.04
C SER A 480 -14.44 6.27 -25.26
N TRP A 481 -13.14 6.59 -25.18
CA TRP A 481 -12.42 7.21 -26.28
C TRP A 481 -12.22 6.23 -27.46
N THR A 482 -11.86 4.97 -27.20
CA THR A 482 -11.77 3.94 -28.24
C THR A 482 -13.14 3.68 -28.90
N GLY A 483 -14.22 3.70 -28.14
CA GLY A 483 -15.58 3.59 -28.67
C GLY A 483 -15.99 4.79 -29.56
N SER A 484 -15.56 5.98 -29.17
CA SER A 484 -15.84 7.23 -29.92
C SER A 484 -15.01 7.34 -31.20
N GLN A 485 -13.76 6.83 -31.20
CA GLN A 485 -12.96 6.77 -32.43
C GLN A 485 -13.55 5.79 -33.46
N PHE A 486 -14.05 4.62 -33.03
CA PHE A 486 -14.74 3.71 -33.93
C PHE A 486 -16.02 4.33 -34.51
N ALA A 487 -16.75 5.13 -33.73
CA ALA A 487 -17.93 5.86 -34.20
C ALA A 487 -17.55 7.02 -35.14
N ALA A 488 -16.42 7.69 -34.90
CA ALA A 488 -15.92 8.76 -35.77
C ALA A 488 -15.38 8.19 -37.09
N ASP A 489 -14.66 7.06 -37.07
CA ASP A 489 -14.17 6.37 -38.26
C ASP A 489 -15.34 5.78 -39.08
N ALA A 490 -16.42 5.32 -38.42
CA ALA A 490 -17.63 4.92 -39.08
C ALA A 490 -18.40 6.12 -39.67
N GLY A 491 -18.34 7.30 -39.04
CA GLY A 491 -18.90 8.55 -39.53
C GLY A 491 -18.18 9.15 -40.73
N LEU A 492 -16.85 8.94 -40.83
CA LEU A 492 -16.05 9.35 -41.99
C LEU A 492 -16.39 8.58 -43.28
N ILE A 493 -17.01 7.41 -43.15
CA ILE A 493 -17.51 6.63 -44.30
C ILE A 493 -18.84 7.21 -44.83
N PHE A 494 -19.54 8.04 -44.04
CA PHE A 494 -20.84 8.64 -44.38
C PHE A 494 -20.85 10.18 -44.43
N GLY A 495 -19.73 10.82 -44.65
CA GLY A 495 -19.61 12.20 -45.14
C GLY A 495 -20.39 13.28 -44.37
N THR A 496 -19.97 13.58 -43.13
CA THR A 496 -20.29 14.87 -42.50
C THR A 496 -18.99 15.54 -42.07
N THR A 497 -18.64 16.64 -42.73
CA THR A 497 -17.51 17.51 -42.45
C THR A 497 -17.72 18.24 -41.12
N ALA A 498 -16.95 17.93 -40.09
CA ALA A 498 -16.82 18.79 -38.93
C ALA A 498 -15.57 19.64 -39.07
N GLU A 499 -15.71 20.96 -38.88
CA GLU A 499 -14.62 21.94 -38.94
C GLU A 499 -13.61 21.72 -37.78
N PRO A 500 -12.29 22.02 -37.98
CA PRO A 500 -11.28 21.85 -36.96
C PRO A 500 -11.38 22.96 -35.88
N ILE A 501 -11.26 22.55 -34.61
CA ILE A 501 -11.21 23.43 -33.45
C ILE A 501 -9.82 24.10 -33.44
N PRO A 502 -9.68 25.44 -33.21
CA PRO A 502 -8.41 26.13 -33.20
C PRO A 502 -7.54 25.76 -31.98
N ASP A 503 -6.25 25.64 -32.28
CA ASP A 503 -5.13 25.34 -31.38
C ASP A 503 -4.70 26.59 -30.58
N ASP A 504 -5.52 27.11 -29.66
CA ASP A 504 -5.14 28.20 -28.77
C ASP A 504 -5.70 27.95 -27.36
N ALA A 505 -4.99 27.13 -26.57
CA ALA A 505 -5.16 27.13 -25.12
C ALA A 505 -3.83 26.78 -24.42
N ASP A 506 -2.95 27.77 -24.41
CA ASP A 506 -1.86 27.81 -23.42
C ASP A 506 -2.44 28.01 -22.02
N GLY A 507 -2.08 27.12 -21.09
CA GLY A 507 -2.01 27.41 -19.66
C GLY A 507 -3.19 27.01 -18.78
N ALA A 508 -3.85 25.88 -19.00
CA ALA A 508 -4.74 25.31 -17.99
C ALA A 508 -4.14 24.02 -17.42
N SER A 509 -3.80 24.07 -16.15
CA SER A 509 -3.43 22.87 -15.36
C SER A 509 -4.50 21.79 -15.47
N PRO A 510 -4.15 20.50 -15.57
CA PRO A 510 -5.10 19.41 -15.83
C PRO A 510 -6.05 19.06 -14.64
N GLU A 511 -6.18 19.96 -13.65
CA GLU A 511 -6.92 19.69 -12.40
C GLU A 511 -8.43 20.05 -12.42
N GLY A 512 -8.95 20.65 -13.49
CA GLY A 512 -10.29 21.21 -13.48
C GLY A 512 -11.48 20.32 -13.88
N PRO A 513 -11.46 19.56 -15.00
CA PRO A 513 -12.67 18.92 -15.52
C PRO A 513 -12.94 17.49 -15.05
N LEU A 514 -11.94 16.72 -14.61
CA LEU A 514 -12.12 15.30 -14.22
C LEU A 514 -12.79 15.11 -12.86
N ARG A 515 -12.81 16.14 -12.00
CA ARG A 515 -13.45 16.07 -10.67
C ARG A 515 -14.97 16.13 -10.68
N GLN A 516 -15.62 16.48 -11.78
CA GLN A 516 -17.09 16.63 -11.88
C GLN A 516 -17.78 15.55 -12.71
N ALA A 517 -17.07 14.67 -13.40
CA ALA A 517 -17.69 13.53 -14.06
C ALA A 517 -18.23 12.57 -12.97
N THR A 518 -19.55 12.37 -12.98
CA THR A 518 -20.17 11.32 -12.14
C THR A 518 -19.61 9.98 -12.57
N LEU A 519 -18.82 9.36 -11.70
CA LEU A 519 -18.28 8.03 -11.95
C LEU A 519 -19.43 7.04 -12.12
N PRO A 520 -19.42 6.16 -13.13
CA PRO A 520 -20.47 5.13 -13.29
C PRO A 520 -20.65 4.26 -12.03
N LEU A 521 -19.59 4.16 -11.23
CA LEU A 521 -19.57 3.44 -9.95
C LEU A 521 -20.41 4.15 -8.86
N ALA A 522 -20.67 5.46 -8.99
CA ALA A 522 -21.48 6.25 -8.04
C ALA A 522 -22.97 5.93 -8.11
N HIS A 523 -23.41 5.25 -9.16
CA HIS A 523 -24.79 4.85 -9.36
C HIS A 523 -24.90 3.32 -9.35
N SER A 524 -26.11 2.82 -9.13
CA SER A 524 -26.39 1.40 -9.26
C SER A 524 -26.14 0.90 -10.69
N SER A 525 -25.91 -0.39 -10.86
CA SER A 525 -25.69 -0.99 -12.18
C SER A 525 -26.93 -0.85 -13.07
N ALA A 526 -26.70 -0.75 -14.38
CA ALA A 526 -27.78 -0.58 -15.36
C ALA A 526 -28.80 -1.74 -15.35
N ASP A 527 -28.42 -2.92 -14.92
CA ASP A 527 -29.25 -4.12 -14.85
C ASP A 527 -29.96 -4.31 -13.51
N LEU A 528 -29.58 -3.52 -12.45
CA LEU A 528 -30.20 -3.63 -11.11
C LEU A 528 -31.72 -3.46 -11.19
N GLN A 529 -32.25 -2.53 -12.01
CA GLN A 529 -33.68 -2.36 -12.20
C GLN A 529 -34.36 -3.66 -12.66
N THR A 530 -33.75 -4.35 -13.64
CA THR A 530 -34.29 -5.61 -14.16
C THR A 530 -34.23 -6.73 -13.10
N ARG A 531 -33.17 -6.79 -12.32
CA ARG A 531 -33.02 -7.76 -11.23
C ARG A 531 -34.00 -7.47 -10.09
N ALA A 532 -34.19 -6.20 -9.73
CA ALA A 532 -35.15 -5.76 -8.71
C ALA A 532 -36.61 -6.13 -9.12
N VAL A 533 -37.02 -5.86 -10.36
CA VAL A 533 -38.33 -6.27 -10.90
C VAL A 533 -38.54 -7.77 -10.73
N ARG A 534 -37.56 -8.60 -11.09
CA ARG A 534 -37.66 -10.07 -10.94
C ARG A 534 -37.76 -10.49 -9.47
N ALA A 535 -36.91 -9.89 -8.59
CA ALA A 535 -36.86 -10.20 -7.18
C ALA A 535 -38.19 -9.86 -6.48
N VAL A 536 -38.74 -8.66 -6.75
CA VAL A 536 -40.01 -8.21 -6.17
C VAL A 536 -41.18 -9.02 -6.68
N SER A 537 -41.22 -9.35 -7.99
CA SER A 537 -42.25 -10.23 -8.56
C SER A 537 -42.23 -11.62 -7.93
N ALA A 538 -41.04 -12.23 -7.80
CA ALA A 538 -40.89 -13.53 -7.16
C ALA A 538 -41.23 -13.50 -5.65
N TRP A 539 -40.98 -12.37 -4.96
CA TRP A 539 -41.42 -12.14 -3.60
C TRP A 539 -42.95 -12.06 -3.49
N GLN A 540 -43.64 -11.31 -4.37
CA GLN A 540 -45.08 -11.25 -4.37
C GLN A 540 -45.72 -12.64 -4.59
N ASP A 541 -45.14 -13.45 -5.47
CA ASP A 541 -45.56 -14.85 -5.67
C ASP A 541 -45.28 -15.72 -4.41
N HIS A 542 -44.24 -15.44 -3.67
CA HIS A 542 -43.94 -16.12 -2.39
C HIS A 542 -45.00 -15.76 -1.34
N VAL A 543 -45.31 -14.49 -1.17
CA VAL A 543 -46.39 -14.04 -0.26
C VAL A 543 -47.72 -14.71 -0.60
N MET A 544 -48.04 -14.81 -1.89
CA MET A 544 -49.23 -15.54 -2.32
C MET A 544 -49.24 -17.01 -1.87
N ARG A 545 -48.11 -17.71 -2.00
CA ARG A 545 -47.97 -19.10 -1.52
C ARG A 545 -48.15 -19.21 -0.02
N LEU A 546 -47.60 -18.26 0.77
CA LEU A 546 -47.76 -18.23 2.24
C LEU A 546 -49.25 -18.08 2.62
N VAL A 547 -49.96 -17.16 1.97
CA VAL A 547 -51.41 -16.97 2.20
C VAL A 547 -52.19 -18.23 1.85
N LYS A 548 -51.90 -18.87 0.71
CA LYS A 548 -52.54 -20.14 0.32
C LYS A 548 -52.30 -21.28 1.29
N ALA A 549 -51.06 -21.45 1.73
CA ALA A 549 -50.70 -22.52 2.68
C ALA A 549 -51.46 -22.39 4.00
N GLU A 550 -51.59 -21.18 4.54
CA GLU A 550 -52.31 -20.94 5.80
C GLU A 550 -53.82 -21.10 5.63
N SER A 551 -54.37 -20.68 4.49
CA SER A 551 -55.81 -20.82 4.17
C SER A 551 -56.26 -22.28 4.10
N VAL A 552 -55.37 -23.21 3.72
CA VAL A 552 -55.66 -24.67 3.65
C VAL A 552 -55.60 -25.32 5.02
N THR A 553 -54.72 -24.80 5.94
CA THR A 553 -54.47 -25.42 7.25
C THR A 553 -55.63 -25.22 8.23
N LYS A 554 -56.42 -24.19 8.13
CA LYS A 554 -57.59 -23.88 8.99
C LYS A 554 -58.90 -24.21 8.33
N ARG A 555 -59.52 -25.29 8.77
CA ARG A 555 -60.87 -25.76 8.36
C ARG A 555 -62.04 -24.83 8.75
N SER A 556 -61.87 -23.55 8.92
CA SER A 556 -62.94 -22.53 8.84
C SER A 556 -63.26 -22.20 7.40
N ILE A 557 -63.16 -23.14 6.58
CA ILE A 557 -63.02 -23.21 5.11
C ILE A 557 -64.17 -22.57 4.34
N ALA A 558 -65.38 -22.57 4.89
CA ALA A 558 -66.52 -22.04 4.18
C ALA A 558 -66.51 -20.50 3.99
N ARG A 559 -65.82 -19.75 4.85
CA ARG A 559 -65.66 -18.29 4.72
C ARG A 559 -64.46 -17.90 3.89
N VAL A 560 -63.32 -18.60 4.00
CA VAL A 560 -62.08 -18.28 3.30
C VAL A 560 -62.12 -18.68 1.81
N MET A 561 -62.84 -19.80 1.47
CA MET A 561 -63.01 -20.22 0.06
C MET A 561 -63.83 -19.27 -0.80
N SER A 562 -64.38 -18.19 -0.24
CA SER A 562 -65.10 -17.16 -1.00
C SER A 562 -64.26 -15.95 -1.39
N PHE A 563 -63.00 -15.91 -0.97
CA PHE A 563 -62.10 -14.80 -1.26
C PHE A 563 -61.15 -15.11 -2.43
N ASP A 564 -60.78 -14.04 -3.17
CA ASP A 564 -59.75 -14.09 -4.21
C ASP A 564 -58.35 -14.03 -3.55
N ASP A 565 -57.54 -15.06 -3.77
CA ASP A 565 -56.20 -15.22 -3.16
C ASP A 565 -55.27 -14.04 -3.51
N ASP A 566 -55.38 -13.47 -4.73
CA ASP A 566 -54.54 -12.36 -5.21
C ASP A 566 -54.86 -11.06 -4.46
N SER A 567 -56.15 -10.79 -4.25
CA SER A 567 -56.61 -9.63 -3.48
C SER A 567 -56.24 -9.76 -2.00
N LEU A 568 -56.34 -10.97 -1.43
CA LEU A 568 -55.90 -11.25 -0.03
C LEU A 568 -54.40 -11.02 0.15
N ALA A 569 -53.57 -11.51 -0.76
CA ALA A 569 -52.11 -11.31 -0.73
C ALA A 569 -51.74 -9.83 -0.85
N THR A 570 -52.44 -9.07 -1.71
CA THR A 570 -52.22 -7.63 -1.86
C THR A 570 -52.60 -6.87 -0.58
N VAL A 571 -53.76 -7.22 0.06
CA VAL A 571 -54.13 -6.61 1.35
C VAL A 571 -53.14 -6.96 2.45
N LEU A 572 -52.59 -8.20 2.45
CA LEU A 572 -51.57 -8.61 3.40
C LEU A 572 -50.28 -7.78 3.23
N ILE A 573 -49.85 -7.54 1.98
CA ILE A 573 -48.64 -6.69 1.72
C ILE A 573 -48.87 -5.28 2.27
N VAL A 574 -50.05 -4.66 2.03
CA VAL A 574 -50.39 -3.35 2.58
C VAL A 574 -50.41 -3.37 4.12
N ALA A 575 -50.98 -4.43 4.73
CA ALA A 575 -51.01 -4.55 6.18
C ALA A 575 -49.60 -4.69 6.77
N MET A 576 -48.72 -5.41 6.10
CA MET A 576 -47.33 -5.59 6.49
C MET A 576 -46.47 -4.30 6.42
N LEU A 577 -46.68 -3.52 5.35
CA LEU A 577 -45.95 -2.26 5.12
C LEU A 577 -46.51 -1.11 5.96
N GLY A 578 -47.70 -1.28 6.59
CA GLY A 578 -48.32 -0.28 7.48
C GLY A 578 -48.16 -0.56 8.97
N GLN A 579 -47.43 -1.60 9.37
CA GLN A 579 -47.29 -1.99 10.76
C GLN A 579 -46.10 -1.18 11.40
N ARG A 580 -46.45 -0.24 12.32
CA ARG A 580 -45.46 0.26 13.28
C ARG A 580 -45.18 -0.82 14.31
N ASP A 581 -43.91 -1.10 14.57
CA ASP A 581 -43.50 -2.08 15.57
C ASP A 581 -43.73 -1.64 17.00
N ALA A 582 -43.98 -2.66 17.79
CA ALA A 582 -43.62 -2.92 19.20
C ALA A 582 -44.55 -2.42 20.28
N ASP A 583 -45.25 -1.32 20.22
CA ASP A 583 -46.05 -0.86 21.38
C ASP A 583 -47.55 -0.63 21.11
N GLY A 584 -48.19 -1.58 20.43
CA GLY A 584 -49.59 -1.91 20.62
C GLY A 584 -50.65 -0.82 20.43
N ALA A 585 -50.36 0.36 19.96
CA ALA A 585 -51.37 1.34 19.60
C ALA A 585 -51.85 1.10 18.17
N PRO A 586 -53.14 0.87 17.90
CA PRO A 586 -53.66 0.77 16.54
C PRO A 586 -53.39 2.13 15.84
N ALA A 587 -52.73 2.07 14.67
CA ALA A 587 -52.63 3.26 13.83
C ALA A 587 -54.02 3.85 13.60
N GLU A 588 -54.29 5.02 14.13
CA GLU A 588 -55.52 5.76 13.84
C GLU A 588 -55.47 6.14 12.35
N GLY A 589 -56.42 5.62 11.57
CA GLY A 589 -56.53 5.91 10.16
C GLY A 589 -56.75 4.70 9.27
N THR A 590 -56.59 4.94 7.96
CA THR A 590 -56.81 3.95 6.87
C THR A 590 -55.97 2.66 6.95
N GLY A 591 -54.92 2.61 7.77
CA GLY A 591 -54.06 1.45 7.95
C GLY A 591 -54.64 0.36 8.91
N ALA A 592 -55.58 0.71 9.77
CA ALA A 592 -56.16 -0.24 10.74
C ALA A 592 -57.15 -1.22 10.11
N VAL A 593 -57.84 -0.82 9.04
CA VAL A 593 -58.87 -1.62 8.37
C VAL A 593 -58.35 -2.93 7.76
N PRO A 594 -57.19 -2.93 7.04
CA PRO A 594 -56.65 -4.17 6.48
C PRO A 594 -56.25 -5.18 7.56
N GLN A 595 -55.64 -4.69 8.65
CA GLN A 595 -55.16 -5.51 9.76
C GLN A 595 -56.31 -6.20 10.52
N LEU A 596 -57.37 -5.41 10.83
CA LEU A 596 -58.59 -5.93 11.50
C LEU A 596 -59.29 -6.99 10.63
N LEU A 597 -59.34 -6.76 9.35
CA LEU A 597 -60.00 -7.69 8.40
C LEU A 597 -59.19 -9.00 8.31
N LEU A 598 -57.87 -8.91 8.11
CA LEU A 598 -56.99 -10.06 8.03
C LEU A 598 -56.88 -10.82 9.37
N ALA A 599 -56.87 -10.12 10.49
CA ALA A 599 -56.88 -10.73 11.82
C ALA A 599 -58.19 -11.47 12.10
N SER A 600 -59.30 -11.00 11.58
CA SER A 600 -60.61 -11.69 11.67
C SER A 600 -60.66 -12.97 10.80
N LEU A 601 -59.91 -13.02 9.70
CA LEU A 601 -59.85 -14.15 8.77
C LEU A 601 -58.83 -15.21 9.19
N PHE A 602 -57.61 -14.81 9.50
CA PHE A 602 -56.50 -15.73 9.80
C PHE A 602 -56.19 -15.88 11.29
N GLY A 603 -56.62 -14.94 12.12
CA GLY A 603 -56.19 -14.79 13.51
C GLY A 603 -54.91 -13.96 13.64
N ALA A 604 -54.77 -13.27 14.76
CA ALA A 604 -53.65 -12.33 14.97
C ALA A 604 -52.24 -13.00 14.99
N GLY A 605 -52.16 -14.21 15.52
CA GLY A 605 -50.88 -14.96 15.62
C GLY A 605 -50.34 -15.36 14.24
N PRO A 606 -51.09 -16.14 13.46
CA PRO A 606 -50.66 -16.54 12.10
C PRO A 606 -50.43 -15.38 11.17
N LEU A 607 -51.19 -14.30 11.28
CA LEU A 607 -51.01 -13.09 10.46
C LEU A 607 -49.63 -12.47 10.74
N ARG A 608 -49.22 -12.36 12.01
CA ARG A 608 -47.87 -11.85 12.39
C ARG A 608 -46.79 -12.77 11.85
N GLU A 609 -46.97 -14.07 11.92
CA GLU A 609 -46.00 -15.06 11.43
C GLU A 609 -45.79 -14.98 9.92
N ILE A 610 -46.88 -14.91 9.15
CA ILE A 610 -46.84 -14.74 7.69
C ILE A 610 -46.14 -13.41 7.34
N GLY A 611 -46.51 -12.34 8.05
CA GLY A 611 -45.90 -11.00 7.86
C GLY A 611 -44.40 -11.01 8.13
N ALA A 612 -43.97 -11.65 9.23
CA ALA A 612 -42.55 -11.76 9.54
C ALA A 612 -41.78 -12.58 8.50
N LYS A 613 -42.30 -13.72 8.04
CA LYS A 613 -41.72 -14.54 6.98
C LYS A 613 -41.62 -13.77 5.65
N ALA A 614 -42.65 -13.05 5.30
CA ALA A 614 -42.65 -12.26 4.06
C ALA A 614 -41.65 -11.08 4.09
N ARG A 615 -41.56 -10.38 5.24
CA ARG A 615 -40.50 -9.33 5.40
C ARG A 615 -39.11 -9.93 5.32
N ALA A 616 -38.83 -11.01 6.08
CA ALA A 616 -37.54 -11.66 6.06
C ALA A 616 -37.11 -12.12 4.65
N ASP A 617 -38.04 -12.68 3.85
CA ASP A 617 -37.78 -13.06 2.45
C ASP A 617 -37.47 -11.83 1.56
N LEU A 618 -38.16 -10.73 1.77
CA LEU A 618 -37.89 -9.49 1.01
C LEU A 618 -36.50 -8.92 1.37
N THR A 619 -36.21 -8.80 2.66
CA THR A 619 -34.90 -8.35 3.14
C THR A 619 -33.76 -9.23 2.59
N GLU A 620 -33.92 -10.55 2.60
CA GLU A 620 -32.92 -11.47 2.07
C GLU A 620 -32.71 -11.31 0.56
N ARG A 621 -33.77 -11.03 -0.20
CA ARG A 621 -33.67 -10.73 -1.64
C ARG A 621 -32.97 -9.39 -1.90
N MET A 622 -33.27 -8.37 -1.10
CA MET A 622 -32.59 -7.07 -1.17
C MET A 622 -31.12 -7.21 -0.84
N ARG A 623 -30.78 -7.97 0.22
CA ARG A 623 -29.39 -8.26 0.59
C ARG A 623 -28.62 -8.86 -0.58
N ARG A 624 -29.17 -9.88 -1.24
CA ARG A 624 -28.51 -10.51 -2.41
C ARG A 624 -28.30 -9.53 -3.57
N LEU A 625 -29.25 -8.66 -3.84
CA LEU A 625 -29.09 -7.62 -4.86
C LEU A 625 -27.98 -6.65 -4.49
N PHE A 626 -27.88 -6.28 -3.22
CA PHE A 626 -26.81 -5.39 -2.73
C PHE A 626 -25.45 -6.08 -2.68
N ASP A 627 -25.39 -7.36 -2.33
CA ASP A 627 -24.15 -8.16 -2.42
C ASP A 627 -23.63 -8.19 -3.87
N GLU A 628 -24.51 -8.34 -4.86
CA GLU A 628 -24.14 -8.28 -6.27
C GLU A 628 -23.68 -6.89 -6.72
N GLU A 629 -24.29 -5.81 -6.21
CA GLU A 629 -23.82 -4.44 -6.46
C GLU A 629 -22.46 -4.14 -5.84
N MET A 630 -22.17 -4.69 -4.65
CA MET A 630 -20.86 -4.57 -3.99
C MET A 630 -19.73 -5.20 -4.81
N LEU A 631 -19.99 -6.27 -5.59
CA LEU A 631 -18.98 -6.91 -6.43
C LEU A 631 -18.31 -5.94 -7.41
N ARG A 632 -19.00 -4.93 -7.87
CA ARG A 632 -18.46 -3.88 -8.77
C ARG A 632 -17.30 -3.12 -8.09
N PHE A 633 -17.42 -2.84 -6.80
CA PHE A 633 -16.38 -2.19 -6.01
C PHE A 633 -15.22 -3.16 -5.74
N VAL A 634 -15.53 -4.43 -5.46
CA VAL A 634 -14.49 -5.46 -5.28
C VAL A 634 -13.68 -5.63 -6.57
N GLU A 635 -14.33 -5.65 -7.74
CA GLU A 635 -13.65 -5.69 -9.03
C GLU A 635 -12.69 -4.50 -9.24
N VAL A 636 -13.08 -3.30 -8.80
CA VAL A 636 -12.19 -2.12 -8.86
C VAL A 636 -11.01 -2.29 -7.91
N ILE A 637 -11.22 -2.77 -6.68
CA ILE A 637 -10.14 -3.05 -5.72
C ILE A 637 -9.16 -4.08 -6.30
N ASP A 638 -9.69 -5.17 -6.85
CA ASP A 638 -8.87 -6.28 -7.37
C ASP A 638 -8.17 -5.90 -8.70
N SER A 639 -8.73 -4.96 -9.48
CA SER A 639 -8.11 -4.43 -10.70
C SER A 639 -6.82 -3.66 -10.46
N ALA A 640 -6.59 -3.14 -9.25
CA ALA A 640 -5.35 -2.47 -8.88
C ALA A 640 -4.14 -3.42 -8.88
N GLY A 641 -4.35 -4.72 -8.67
CA GLY A 641 -3.33 -5.75 -8.70
C GLY A 641 -3.50 -6.82 -7.64
N GLU A 642 -2.79 -7.92 -7.83
CA GLU A 642 -2.84 -9.05 -6.90
C GLU A 642 -1.96 -8.78 -5.66
N LEU A 643 -2.53 -8.90 -4.48
CA LEU A 643 -1.84 -8.88 -3.20
C LEU A 643 -1.84 -10.28 -2.60
N ASP A 644 -0.65 -10.73 -2.22
CA ASP A 644 -0.44 -12.01 -1.58
C ASP A 644 -0.52 -11.88 -0.05
N ASP A 645 -1.58 -12.41 0.54
CA ASP A 645 -1.86 -12.34 1.97
C ASP A 645 -0.74 -12.94 2.85
N ALA A 646 0.06 -13.86 2.30
CA ALA A 646 1.15 -14.49 3.02
C ALA A 646 2.54 -13.87 2.73
N ALA A 647 2.63 -12.82 1.89
CA ALA A 647 3.91 -12.24 1.49
C ALA A 647 4.71 -11.69 2.68
N ALA A 648 4.07 -10.97 3.60
CA ALA A 648 4.71 -10.44 4.81
C ALA A 648 5.26 -11.57 5.70
N VAL A 649 4.46 -12.61 5.94
CA VAL A 649 4.89 -13.78 6.74
C VAL A 649 6.09 -14.47 6.10
N ARG A 650 6.10 -14.62 4.77
CA ARG A 650 7.24 -15.21 4.05
C ARG A 650 8.49 -14.35 4.10
N LEU A 651 8.36 -13.01 4.13
CA LEU A 651 9.49 -12.10 4.36
C LEU A 651 10.08 -12.28 5.75
N TYR A 652 9.25 -12.32 6.80
CA TYR A 652 9.72 -12.59 8.17
C TYR A 652 10.41 -13.94 8.29
N GLN A 653 9.84 -15.00 7.69
CA GLN A 653 10.45 -16.34 7.69
C GLN A 653 11.78 -16.36 6.96
N ALA A 654 11.90 -15.67 5.83
CA ALA A 654 13.13 -15.60 5.07
C ALA A 654 14.21 -14.80 5.83
N THR A 655 13.83 -13.72 6.53
CA THR A 655 14.74 -12.99 7.42
C THR A 655 15.24 -13.87 8.55
N TYR A 656 14.36 -14.61 9.22
CA TYR A 656 14.74 -15.55 10.26
C TYR A 656 15.68 -16.64 9.72
N SER A 657 15.40 -17.19 8.54
CA SER A 657 16.25 -18.19 7.90
C SER A 657 17.64 -17.65 7.57
N LEU A 658 17.71 -16.38 7.15
CA LEU A 658 18.98 -15.70 6.91
C LEU A 658 19.81 -15.56 8.21
N GLU A 659 19.17 -15.20 9.32
CA GLU A 659 19.81 -15.09 10.62
C GLU A 659 20.34 -16.44 11.12
N MET A 660 19.61 -17.52 10.87
CA MET A 660 20.06 -18.87 11.25
C MET A 660 21.19 -19.41 10.36
N ALA A 661 21.33 -18.91 9.14
CA ALA A 661 22.37 -19.30 8.19
C ALA A 661 23.67 -18.49 8.35
N ARG A 662 23.66 -17.43 9.15
CA ARG A 662 24.79 -16.53 9.44
C ARG A 662 25.66 -17.08 10.54
#